data_aed29b0443862af358a7c248e8b3d4f2
#
_entry.id   aed29b0443862af358a7c248e8b3d4f2
#
_cell.length_a   1.000
_cell.length_b   1.000
_cell.length_c   1.000
_cell.angle_alpha   90.00
_cell.angle_beta   90.00
_cell.angle_gamma   90.00
#
_symmetry.space_group_name_H-M   'P 1'
#
loop_
_entity.id
_entity.type
_entity.pdbx_description
1 polymer ?
#
loop_
_entity_poly.entity_id
_entity_poly.type
_entity_poly.pdbx_seq_one_letter_code
_entity_poly.pdbx_strand_id
1 'polypeptide(L)'
;MKIAIRAAAFLLIVTSAHAQSLTERARARLATLDGTVAIAGLDSTVEVRRDTFGVPHIYAKSQHDLFFAQGYVVAQDRLFQMEMWRRQGEGQLAEVLGPAAVGRDRIARLLKYRGDWNAEYASYASDAKAILTAFTDGVNAYVAQVQSAPPIEFELLGIKPERWTPDVPLQRMAALSMTGNALSELVRAKLVAALGSARVDALFPVDPARKLDPARGLDYAGIDASLFTDFADAQGGISYPRVEGSNDWVVSGTKSTTGKPILANDPHRNIKNPSLRYLTHLVAPGWNVIGAGEPGVPGVSVGHNDVIAFGFTIVGMDQQDVYVETVRPCVEHSGNGTVGARCYFNHGEWKPITSVTDTILVKGEAPRVTVLEFTEHGPIVAEDPVRQRVFALRFVGSEPGTAGYLASLTLDRARTWPAFVDAASRWRLPTENLIYADTAGNIGWVASGLMPIRSWSGLLPVPGDGRYEWKGFLNVTELPQSYNPASGFIVTANNNILPPGYTKPINYEWAAPYRADRIRSVLEARQKFSVEDFKRLQHDEYSAPAATLVPVLLAAADRRGVGARSEVVALRSWNFVMEKDQAAPAIYETWLRSLRHRLAVMLLPPELAEIVVREFELETIADLIKKPDVNFGPYPDAARDSLVLAALDDAMVILSTSLGADATKWKWGDMHLAPFKHPFVSEFDLQPARRGGDGTTVNATSSSIGYQQNVGASYREIIDLANWDNSWATSTPGQSGQPGSSHYSDLLELWRNNQYFPLAYSRAKVEQLTKHVLQLVPAPGGK
;
A
#
# COMPACT_ATOMS: atom_id res chain seq x y z
N MET A 1 41.83 70.43 -44.73
CA MET A 1 41.24 69.24 -45.35
C MET A 1 40.65 68.39 -44.18
N LYS A 2 39.38 68.56 -43.91
CA LYS A 2 38.69 67.89 -42.73
C LYS A 2 37.96 66.70 -43.26
N ILE A 3 38.33 65.50 -42.80
CA ILE A 3 37.63 64.21 -43.08
C ILE A 3 36.66 63.97 -41.95
N ALA A 4 35.36 63.95 -42.28
CA ALA A 4 34.28 63.60 -41.34
C ALA A 4 34.05 62.08 -41.35
N ILE A 5 34.21 61.46 -40.20
CA ILE A 5 33.88 60.04 -39.95
C ILE A 5 32.43 60.01 -39.50
N ARG A 6 31.55 59.37 -40.27
CA ARG A 6 30.19 59.01 -39.84
C ARG A 6 30.24 57.66 -39.13
N ALA A 7 29.97 57.64 -37.83
CA ALA A 7 29.72 56.42 -37.07
C ALA A 7 28.26 55.98 -37.27
N ALA A 8 28.04 54.80 -37.87
CA ALA A 8 26.76 54.14 -37.91
C ALA A 8 26.58 53.30 -36.63
N ALA A 9 25.66 53.69 -35.77
CA ALA A 9 25.29 52.92 -34.59
C ALA A 9 24.34 51.79 -35.05
N PHE A 10 24.80 50.54 -35.03
CA PHE A 10 23.98 49.36 -35.15
C PHE A 10 23.31 49.09 -33.79
N LEU A 11 21.99 49.32 -33.69
CA LEU A 11 21.18 48.87 -32.55
C LEU A 11 20.98 47.35 -32.68
N LEU A 12 21.74 46.58 -31.93
CA LEU A 12 21.46 45.17 -31.70
C LEU A 12 20.23 45.08 -30.78
N ILE A 13 19.06 44.81 -31.32
CA ILE A 13 17.91 44.38 -30.56
C ILE A 13 18.20 42.94 -30.12
N VAL A 14 18.72 42.77 -28.90
CA VAL A 14 18.76 41.48 -28.23
C VAL A 14 17.33 41.18 -27.76
N THR A 15 16.58 40.45 -28.55
CA THR A 15 15.36 39.78 -28.08
C THR A 15 15.81 38.74 -27.09
N SER A 16 15.76 39.05 -25.80
CA SER A 16 15.85 38.05 -24.73
C SER A 16 14.63 37.15 -24.84
N ALA A 17 14.81 36.03 -25.53
CA ALA A 17 13.84 34.92 -25.41
C ALA A 17 13.89 34.52 -23.94
N HIS A 18 12.88 34.92 -23.17
CA HIS A 18 12.68 34.41 -21.82
C HIS A 18 12.48 32.89 -21.96
N ALA A 19 13.42 32.10 -21.45
CA ALA A 19 13.22 30.66 -21.36
C ALA A 19 11.96 30.44 -20.52
N GLN A 20 10.96 29.74 -21.08
CA GLN A 20 9.75 29.39 -20.36
C GLN A 20 10.10 28.67 -19.07
N SER A 21 9.46 29.02 -17.98
CA SER A 21 9.60 28.30 -16.71
C SER A 21 9.18 26.84 -16.88
N LEU A 22 9.69 25.95 -16.04
CA LEU A 22 9.35 24.53 -16.09
C LEU A 22 7.83 24.31 -15.94
N THR A 23 7.20 25.10 -15.08
CA THR A 23 5.74 25.09 -14.90
C THR A 23 4.98 25.52 -16.16
N GLU A 24 5.45 26.52 -16.89
CA GLU A 24 4.79 26.92 -18.16
C GLU A 24 4.94 25.84 -19.23
N ARG A 25 6.12 25.20 -19.30
CA ARG A 25 6.34 24.07 -20.21
C ARG A 25 5.45 22.87 -19.87
N ALA A 26 5.25 22.59 -18.57
CA ALA A 26 4.33 21.55 -18.11
C ALA A 26 2.89 21.86 -18.52
N ARG A 27 2.42 23.11 -18.31
CA ARG A 27 1.07 23.56 -18.69
C ARG A 27 0.79 23.44 -20.19
N ALA A 28 1.79 23.67 -21.03
CA ALA A 28 1.64 23.55 -22.48
C ALA A 28 1.41 22.10 -22.96
N ARG A 29 1.54 21.11 -22.07
CA ARG A 29 1.40 19.67 -22.34
C ARG A 29 0.20 19.04 -21.66
N LEU A 30 -0.65 19.84 -21.02
CA LEU A 30 -1.84 19.34 -20.36
C LEU A 30 -2.84 18.74 -21.35
N ALA A 31 -3.55 17.72 -20.89
CA ALA A 31 -4.60 17.07 -21.66
C ALA A 31 -5.77 18.02 -21.94
N THR A 32 -6.43 17.83 -23.07
CA THR A 32 -7.70 18.50 -23.42
C THR A 32 -8.84 17.87 -22.61
N LEU A 33 -9.54 18.68 -21.83
CA LEU A 33 -10.65 18.24 -20.97
C LEU A 33 -12.04 18.65 -21.48
N ASP A 34 -12.10 19.51 -22.47
CA ASP A 34 -13.34 20.04 -23.05
C ASP A 34 -13.42 19.85 -24.57
N GLY A 35 -14.64 19.86 -25.12
CA GLY A 35 -14.89 19.82 -26.56
C GLY A 35 -15.03 18.41 -27.11
N THR A 36 -14.58 18.20 -28.35
CA THR A 36 -14.72 16.93 -29.05
C THR A 36 -13.38 16.45 -29.59
N VAL A 37 -13.06 15.18 -29.31
CA VAL A 37 -11.84 14.53 -29.81
C VAL A 37 -12.22 13.27 -30.59
N ALA A 38 -11.76 13.17 -31.83
CA ALA A 38 -11.95 12.00 -32.69
C ALA A 38 -10.84 10.97 -32.39
N ILE A 39 -11.23 9.74 -32.07
CA ILE A 39 -10.32 8.67 -31.64
C ILE A 39 -10.67 7.39 -32.41
N ALA A 40 -9.67 6.76 -32.99
CA ALA A 40 -9.81 5.41 -33.58
C ALA A 40 -9.97 4.36 -32.47
N GLY A 41 -10.83 3.37 -32.72
CA GLY A 41 -11.07 2.26 -31.78
C GLY A 41 -12.37 2.38 -30.98
N LEU A 42 -13.06 3.53 -30.98
CA LEU A 42 -14.40 3.66 -30.44
C LEU A 42 -15.47 3.20 -31.44
N ASP A 43 -16.49 2.51 -30.96
CA ASP A 43 -17.69 2.15 -31.72
C ASP A 43 -18.75 3.28 -31.73
N SER A 44 -18.85 3.99 -30.60
CA SER A 44 -19.84 5.06 -30.39
C SER A 44 -19.24 6.22 -29.61
N THR A 45 -19.92 7.36 -29.65
CA THR A 45 -19.56 8.53 -28.84
C THR A 45 -19.64 8.21 -27.35
N VAL A 46 -18.59 8.56 -26.60
CA VAL A 46 -18.52 8.50 -25.13
C VAL A 46 -18.50 9.93 -24.60
N GLU A 47 -19.34 10.21 -23.62
CA GLU A 47 -19.33 11.46 -22.87
C GLU A 47 -18.52 11.31 -21.59
N VAL A 48 -17.55 12.18 -21.39
CA VAL A 48 -16.76 12.27 -20.15
C VAL A 48 -17.06 13.61 -19.50
N ARG A 49 -17.66 13.57 -18.30
CA ARG A 49 -17.91 14.75 -17.47
C ARG A 49 -16.94 14.77 -16.31
N ARG A 50 -16.13 15.80 -16.20
CA ARG A 50 -15.32 16.01 -15.00
C ARG A 50 -16.01 17.00 -14.08
N ASP A 51 -16.16 16.60 -12.83
CA ASP A 51 -16.74 17.48 -11.81
C ASP A 51 -15.73 18.52 -11.30
N THR A 52 -16.14 19.33 -10.32
CA THR A 52 -15.33 20.38 -9.70
C THR A 52 -14.09 19.83 -9.00
N PHE A 53 -14.05 18.54 -8.65
CA PHE A 53 -12.96 17.87 -7.95
C PHE A 53 -12.08 17.03 -8.90
N GLY A 54 -12.35 17.15 -10.22
CA GLY A 54 -11.61 16.45 -11.26
C GLY A 54 -12.01 14.98 -11.43
N VAL A 55 -13.05 14.50 -10.76
CA VAL A 55 -13.52 13.11 -10.90
C VAL A 55 -14.19 12.95 -12.27
N PRO A 56 -13.72 12.00 -13.12
CA PRO A 56 -14.35 11.73 -14.40
C PRO A 56 -15.55 10.80 -14.25
N HIS A 57 -16.70 11.21 -14.78
CA HIS A 57 -17.90 10.42 -14.95
C HIS A 57 -18.02 10.05 -16.43
N ILE A 58 -17.85 8.77 -16.75
CA ILE A 58 -17.75 8.23 -18.12
C ILE A 58 -19.06 7.55 -18.49
N TYR A 59 -19.73 8.06 -19.52
CA TYR A 59 -21.00 7.55 -20.03
C TYR A 59 -20.80 6.95 -21.41
N ALA A 60 -20.91 5.64 -21.53
CA ALA A 60 -20.73 4.89 -22.78
C ALA A 60 -21.98 4.07 -23.16
N LYS A 61 -22.08 3.64 -24.41
CA LYS A 61 -23.17 2.82 -24.92
C LYS A 61 -22.85 1.32 -24.91
N SER A 62 -21.57 0.96 -24.71
CA SER A 62 -21.10 -0.40 -24.66
C SER A 62 -20.01 -0.57 -23.59
N GLN A 63 -19.79 -1.80 -23.13
CA GLN A 63 -18.69 -2.14 -22.23
C GLN A 63 -17.32 -1.86 -22.87
N HIS A 64 -17.18 -2.16 -24.16
CA HIS A 64 -15.96 -1.87 -24.92
C HIS A 64 -15.60 -0.39 -24.83
N ASP A 65 -16.54 0.49 -25.25
CA ASP A 65 -16.30 1.93 -25.24
C ASP A 65 -16.09 2.50 -23.84
N LEU A 66 -16.74 1.89 -22.81
CA LEU A 66 -16.59 2.29 -21.41
C LEU A 66 -15.14 2.10 -20.95
N PHE A 67 -14.60 0.91 -21.11
CA PHE A 67 -13.25 0.61 -20.65
C PHE A 67 -12.17 1.21 -21.55
N PHE A 68 -12.42 1.34 -22.84
CA PHE A 68 -11.58 2.13 -23.73
C PHE A 68 -11.47 3.58 -23.23
N ALA A 69 -12.61 4.22 -22.95
CA ALA A 69 -12.64 5.59 -22.43
C ALA A 69 -12.01 5.69 -21.03
N GLN A 70 -12.20 4.70 -20.13
CA GLN A 70 -11.51 4.68 -18.85
C GLN A 70 -9.99 4.69 -19.03
N GLY A 71 -9.44 3.82 -19.87
CA GLY A 71 -8.00 3.77 -20.17
C GLY A 71 -7.47 5.10 -20.74
N TYR A 72 -8.19 5.69 -21.68
CA TYR A 72 -7.83 6.98 -22.27
C TYR A 72 -7.85 8.12 -21.23
N VAL A 73 -8.90 8.21 -20.41
CA VAL A 73 -9.09 9.27 -19.41
C VAL A 73 -8.09 9.17 -18.27
N VAL A 74 -7.80 7.96 -17.80
CA VAL A 74 -6.77 7.75 -16.78
C VAL A 74 -5.40 8.14 -17.32
N ALA A 75 -5.09 7.79 -18.57
CA ALA A 75 -3.83 8.19 -19.20
C ALA A 75 -3.71 9.70 -19.35
N GLN A 76 -4.81 10.44 -19.63
CA GLN A 76 -4.80 11.91 -19.63
C GLN A 76 -4.25 12.49 -18.32
N ASP A 77 -4.56 11.88 -17.18
CA ASP A 77 -4.18 12.39 -15.86
C ASP A 77 -2.90 11.79 -15.31
N ARG A 78 -2.60 10.53 -15.64
CA ARG A 78 -1.63 9.71 -14.90
C ARG A 78 -0.57 9.01 -15.76
N LEU A 79 -0.44 9.36 -17.06
CA LEU A 79 0.39 8.61 -18.01
C LEU A 79 1.83 8.34 -17.51
N PHE A 80 2.47 9.34 -16.88
CA PHE A 80 3.82 9.16 -16.40
C PHE A 80 3.89 8.15 -15.24
N GLN A 81 2.97 8.23 -14.28
CA GLN A 81 2.86 7.25 -13.20
C GLN A 81 2.62 5.83 -13.75
N MET A 82 1.72 5.70 -14.72
CA MET A 82 1.40 4.43 -15.39
C MET A 82 2.61 3.86 -16.14
N GLU A 83 3.37 4.68 -16.86
CA GLU A 83 4.59 4.26 -17.54
C GLU A 83 5.66 3.74 -16.55
N MET A 84 5.86 4.44 -15.42
CA MET A 84 6.81 3.98 -14.41
C MET A 84 6.36 2.66 -13.77
N TRP A 85 5.05 2.44 -13.58
CA TRP A 85 4.52 1.16 -13.10
C TRP A 85 4.67 0.03 -14.12
N ARG A 86 4.41 0.31 -15.41
CA ARG A 86 4.68 -0.63 -16.49
C ARG A 86 6.14 -1.07 -16.46
N ARG A 87 7.08 -0.11 -16.43
CA ARG A 87 8.51 -0.40 -16.37
C ARG A 87 8.91 -1.18 -15.12
N GLN A 88 8.32 -0.86 -13.98
CA GLN A 88 8.55 -1.62 -12.74
C GLN A 88 8.10 -3.08 -12.90
N GLY A 89 6.92 -3.31 -13.42
CA GLY A 89 6.38 -4.66 -13.60
C GLY A 89 7.10 -5.47 -14.68
N GLU A 90 7.57 -4.81 -15.73
CA GLU A 90 8.34 -5.43 -16.81
C GLU A 90 9.84 -5.61 -16.48
N GLY A 91 10.33 -5.04 -15.38
CA GLY A 91 11.74 -5.05 -15.03
C GLY A 91 12.57 -4.20 -15.99
N GLN A 92 12.14 -2.95 -16.24
CA GLN A 92 12.73 -1.99 -17.18
C GLN A 92 13.06 -0.64 -16.53
N LEU A 93 13.11 -0.57 -15.20
CA LEU A 93 13.45 0.68 -14.50
C LEU A 93 14.89 1.11 -14.74
N ALA A 94 15.82 0.18 -14.88
CA ALA A 94 17.24 0.47 -15.09
C ALA A 94 17.50 1.22 -16.40
N GLU A 95 16.65 1.06 -17.41
CA GLU A 95 16.71 1.82 -18.67
C GLU A 95 16.54 3.35 -18.45
N VAL A 96 15.89 3.73 -17.36
CA VAL A 96 15.56 5.12 -17.04
C VAL A 96 16.34 5.63 -15.82
N LEU A 97 16.47 4.80 -14.78
CA LEU A 97 17.04 5.18 -13.49
C LEU A 97 18.51 4.77 -13.32
N GLY A 98 19.06 3.98 -14.26
CA GLY A 98 20.45 3.55 -14.24
C GLY A 98 20.70 2.33 -13.34
N PRO A 99 21.98 2.06 -12.99
CA PRO A 99 22.43 0.80 -12.39
C PRO A 99 21.80 0.48 -11.03
N ALA A 100 21.36 1.47 -10.27
CA ALA A 100 20.72 1.26 -8.98
C ALA A 100 19.38 0.47 -9.07
N ALA A 101 18.75 0.45 -10.24
CA ALA A 101 17.49 -0.26 -10.43
C ALA A 101 17.65 -1.71 -10.94
N VAL A 102 18.88 -2.16 -11.23
CA VAL A 102 19.13 -3.50 -11.83
C VAL A 102 18.65 -4.64 -10.93
N GLY A 103 18.88 -4.56 -9.62
CA GLY A 103 18.41 -5.57 -8.66
C GLY A 103 16.88 -5.68 -8.67
N ARG A 104 16.19 -4.53 -8.67
CA ARG A 104 14.71 -4.48 -8.74
C ARG A 104 14.18 -5.05 -10.05
N ASP A 105 14.81 -4.73 -11.17
CA ASP A 105 14.43 -5.27 -12.48
C ASP A 105 14.64 -6.79 -12.56
N ARG A 106 15.73 -7.28 -11.97
CA ARG A 106 15.97 -8.73 -11.87
C ARG A 106 14.85 -9.43 -11.10
N ILE A 107 14.44 -8.88 -9.93
CA ILE A 107 13.36 -9.44 -9.12
C ILE A 107 12.02 -9.38 -9.87
N ALA A 108 11.70 -8.27 -10.52
CA ALA A 108 10.49 -8.15 -11.32
C ALA A 108 10.41 -9.25 -12.40
N ARG A 109 11.53 -9.50 -13.11
CA ARG A 109 11.63 -10.55 -14.12
C ARG A 109 11.56 -11.95 -13.52
N LEU A 110 12.12 -12.20 -12.33
CA LEU A 110 11.98 -13.47 -11.61
C LEU A 110 10.52 -13.77 -11.26
N LEU A 111 9.77 -12.76 -10.80
CA LEU A 111 8.39 -12.88 -10.33
C LEU A 111 7.34 -12.74 -11.44
N LYS A 112 7.74 -12.51 -12.67
CA LYS A 112 6.84 -12.41 -13.83
C LYS A 112 6.02 -13.70 -13.96
N TYR A 113 4.69 -13.55 -14.19
CA TYR A 113 3.82 -14.70 -14.39
C TYR A 113 4.23 -15.51 -15.64
N ARG A 114 4.31 -16.84 -15.49
CA ARG A 114 4.76 -17.79 -16.54
C ARG A 114 3.77 -18.93 -16.76
N GLY A 115 2.57 -18.83 -16.19
CA GLY A 115 1.53 -19.86 -16.31
C GLY A 115 0.63 -19.68 -17.55
N ASP A 116 -0.52 -20.33 -17.51
CA ASP A 116 -1.52 -20.26 -18.59
C ASP A 116 -2.24 -18.90 -18.58
N TRP A 117 -2.02 -18.09 -19.61
CA TRP A 117 -2.66 -16.79 -19.78
C TRP A 117 -4.17 -16.85 -19.96
N ASN A 118 -4.75 -17.93 -20.51
CA ASN A 118 -6.21 -18.07 -20.59
C ASN A 118 -6.81 -18.30 -19.22
N ALA A 119 -6.18 -19.12 -18.39
CA ALA A 119 -6.56 -19.31 -16.98
C ALA A 119 -6.40 -18.02 -16.19
N GLU A 120 -5.35 -17.24 -16.44
CA GLU A 120 -5.10 -15.94 -15.83
C GLU A 120 -6.28 -14.98 -16.07
N TYR A 121 -6.61 -14.70 -17.33
CA TYR A 121 -7.73 -13.82 -17.68
C TYR A 121 -9.08 -14.31 -17.12
N ALA A 122 -9.38 -15.60 -17.29
CA ALA A 122 -10.65 -16.19 -16.84
C ALA A 122 -10.83 -16.15 -15.31
N SER A 123 -9.74 -16.07 -14.56
CA SER A 123 -9.78 -16.02 -13.09
C SER A 123 -10.48 -14.77 -12.54
N TYR A 124 -10.44 -13.64 -13.23
CA TYR A 124 -11.03 -12.39 -12.76
C TYR A 124 -12.51 -12.25 -13.14
N ALA A 125 -12.83 -12.48 -14.40
CA ALA A 125 -14.18 -12.48 -14.95
C ALA A 125 -14.14 -13.19 -16.30
N SER A 126 -15.28 -13.71 -16.76
CA SER A 126 -15.38 -14.39 -18.07
C SER A 126 -15.04 -13.48 -19.26
N ASP A 127 -15.23 -12.18 -19.10
CA ASP A 127 -14.98 -11.13 -20.10
C ASP A 127 -13.73 -10.26 -19.78
N ALA A 128 -12.92 -10.64 -18.78
CA ALA A 128 -11.77 -9.86 -18.34
C ALA A 128 -10.77 -9.55 -19.46
N LYS A 129 -10.50 -10.51 -20.36
CA LYS A 129 -9.60 -10.29 -21.49
C LYS A 129 -10.10 -9.19 -22.42
N ALA A 130 -11.41 -9.15 -22.72
CA ALA A 130 -12.00 -8.12 -23.56
C ALA A 130 -11.94 -6.74 -22.87
N ILE A 131 -12.20 -6.69 -21.56
CA ILE A 131 -12.11 -5.46 -20.76
C ILE A 131 -10.69 -4.92 -20.75
N LEU A 132 -9.71 -5.78 -20.45
CA LEU A 132 -8.28 -5.41 -20.40
C LEU A 132 -7.77 -4.94 -21.76
N THR A 133 -8.21 -5.58 -22.85
CA THR A 133 -7.88 -5.16 -24.21
C THR A 133 -8.44 -3.75 -24.49
N ALA A 134 -9.72 -3.53 -24.23
CA ALA A 134 -10.34 -2.22 -24.44
C ALA A 134 -9.67 -1.12 -23.61
N PHE A 135 -9.36 -1.40 -22.34
CA PHE A 135 -8.66 -0.46 -21.45
C PHE A 135 -7.28 -0.09 -22.00
N THR A 136 -6.47 -1.09 -22.38
CA THR A 136 -5.12 -0.84 -22.92
C THR A 136 -5.15 -0.18 -24.29
N ASP A 137 -6.16 -0.46 -25.12
CA ASP A 137 -6.36 0.25 -26.37
C ASP A 137 -6.68 1.74 -26.13
N GLY A 138 -7.46 2.05 -25.11
CA GLY A 138 -7.71 3.43 -24.69
C GLY A 138 -6.44 4.15 -24.20
N VAL A 139 -5.63 3.49 -23.36
CA VAL A 139 -4.30 4.01 -22.96
C VAL A 139 -3.45 4.27 -24.19
N ASN A 140 -3.39 3.33 -25.13
CA ASN A 140 -2.59 3.43 -26.35
C ASN A 140 -3.08 4.54 -27.28
N ALA A 141 -4.37 4.81 -27.32
CA ALA A 141 -4.93 5.92 -28.09
C ALA A 141 -4.40 7.26 -27.55
N TYR A 142 -4.36 7.43 -26.22
CA TYR A 142 -3.78 8.64 -25.63
C TYR A 142 -2.25 8.69 -25.81
N VAL A 143 -1.53 7.58 -25.61
CA VAL A 143 -0.08 7.48 -25.90
C VAL A 143 0.22 7.94 -27.33
N ALA A 144 -0.53 7.46 -28.33
CA ALA A 144 -0.34 7.87 -29.73
C ALA A 144 -0.57 9.38 -29.94
N GLN A 145 -1.55 9.95 -29.27
CA GLN A 145 -1.89 11.38 -29.37
C GLN A 145 -0.75 12.27 -28.83
N VAL A 146 -0.08 11.86 -27.75
CA VAL A 146 0.92 12.68 -27.06
C VAL A 146 2.37 12.36 -27.42
N GLN A 147 2.66 11.46 -28.36
CA GLN A 147 4.02 11.04 -28.74
C GLN A 147 4.97 12.18 -29.07
N SER A 148 4.46 13.28 -29.69
CA SER A 148 5.27 14.45 -30.05
C SER A 148 5.47 15.42 -28.90
N ALA A 149 4.59 15.45 -27.93
CA ALA A 149 4.61 16.35 -26.78
C ALA A 149 4.01 15.66 -25.52
N PRO A 150 4.67 14.62 -25.00
CA PRO A 150 4.20 13.91 -23.82
C PRO A 150 4.26 14.80 -22.57
N PRO A 151 3.67 14.40 -21.44
CA PRO A 151 3.86 15.04 -20.14
C PRO A 151 5.32 15.40 -19.86
N ILE A 152 5.54 16.47 -19.12
CA ILE A 152 6.87 17.09 -18.98
C ILE A 152 7.93 16.13 -18.43
N GLU A 153 7.55 15.19 -17.60
CA GLU A 153 8.44 14.22 -16.96
C GLU A 153 9.14 13.32 -17.99
N PHE A 154 8.45 12.99 -19.09
CA PHE A 154 9.05 12.19 -20.17
C PHE A 154 10.21 12.92 -20.84
N GLU A 155 10.04 14.23 -21.07
CA GLU A 155 11.13 15.06 -21.62
C GLU A 155 12.30 15.16 -20.64
N LEU A 156 12.01 15.39 -19.35
CA LEU A 156 13.02 15.54 -18.31
C LEU A 156 13.88 14.28 -18.13
N LEU A 157 13.29 13.10 -18.31
CA LEU A 157 13.99 11.82 -18.26
C LEU A 157 14.60 11.41 -19.61
N GLY A 158 14.23 12.09 -20.71
CA GLY A 158 14.69 11.74 -22.06
C GLY A 158 14.07 10.44 -22.59
N ILE A 159 12.84 10.11 -22.19
CA ILE A 159 12.11 8.92 -22.61
C ILE A 159 10.79 9.29 -23.32
N LYS A 160 10.15 8.28 -23.89
CA LYS A 160 8.79 8.41 -24.48
C LYS A 160 7.85 7.41 -23.82
N PRO A 161 6.54 7.69 -23.77
CA PRO A 161 5.56 6.71 -23.36
C PRO A 161 5.51 5.55 -24.36
N GLU A 162 5.45 4.33 -23.85
CA GLU A 162 5.39 3.12 -24.65
C GLU A 162 3.97 2.56 -24.73
N ARG A 163 3.75 1.72 -25.75
CA ARG A 163 2.46 1.03 -25.89
C ARG A 163 2.28 -0.06 -24.85
N TRP A 164 1.05 -0.19 -24.40
CA TRP A 164 0.62 -1.24 -23.49
C TRP A 164 0.04 -2.44 -24.22
N THR A 165 0.30 -3.63 -23.70
CA THR A 165 -0.38 -4.86 -24.05
C THR A 165 -1.37 -5.26 -22.97
N PRO A 166 -2.39 -6.09 -23.24
CA PRO A 166 -3.40 -6.46 -22.24
C PRO A 166 -2.85 -7.19 -21.00
N ASP A 167 -1.60 -7.67 -21.04
CA ASP A 167 -0.90 -8.30 -19.92
C ASP A 167 -0.21 -7.29 -18.99
N VAL A 168 -0.03 -6.03 -19.40
CA VAL A 168 0.59 -4.99 -18.55
C VAL A 168 -0.20 -4.77 -17.23
N PRO A 169 -1.53 -4.69 -17.20
CA PRO A 169 -2.29 -4.61 -15.93
C PRO A 169 -2.19 -5.87 -15.07
N LEU A 170 -1.70 -6.99 -15.62
CA LEU A 170 -1.59 -8.29 -14.93
C LEU A 170 -0.26 -8.47 -14.19
N GLN A 171 0.48 -7.40 -13.95
CA GLN A 171 1.78 -7.45 -13.26
C GLN A 171 1.62 -7.80 -11.79
N ARG A 172 2.64 -8.50 -11.25
CA ARG A 172 2.65 -8.97 -9.85
C ARG A 172 3.26 -7.98 -8.87
N MET A 173 3.98 -6.97 -9.35
CA MET A 173 4.79 -6.10 -8.49
C MET A 173 3.96 -5.21 -7.56
N ALA A 174 2.79 -4.72 -8.01
CA ALA A 174 1.91 -3.92 -7.16
C ALA A 174 1.38 -4.73 -5.96
N ALA A 175 1.04 -5.99 -6.20
CA ALA A 175 0.54 -6.90 -5.18
C ALA A 175 1.66 -7.45 -4.28
N LEU A 176 2.87 -7.65 -4.82
CA LEU A 176 4.04 -8.08 -4.05
C LEU A 176 4.34 -7.13 -2.89
N SER A 177 4.21 -5.83 -3.08
CA SER A 177 4.44 -4.84 -2.02
C SER A 177 3.45 -4.95 -0.83
N MET A 178 2.41 -5.77 -0.96
CA MET A 178 1.39 -6.01 0.08
C MET A 178 1.52 -7.40 0.74
N THR A 179 2.56 -8.14 0.42
CA THR A 179 2.90 -9.44 0.99
C THR A 179 4.31 -9.38 1.57
N GLY A 180 4.46 -9.57 2.87
CA GLY A 180 5.77 -9.41 3.56
C GLY A 180 6.25 -10.65 4.29
N ASN A 181 5.54 -11.76 4.18
CA ASN A 181 5.77 -12.96 5.00
C ASN A 181 7.20 -13.50 4.87
N ALA A 182 7.74 -13.60 3.66
CA ALA A 182 9.10 -14.10 3.43
C ALA A 182 10.17 -13.28 4.19
N LEU A 183 10.05 -11.95 4.24
CA LEU A 183 10.99 -11.10 5.00
C LEU A 183 10.84 -11.31 6.51
N SER A 184 9.60 -11.50 7.01
CA SER A 184 9.34 -11.83 8.41
C SER A 184 9.98 -13.16 8.80
N GLU A 185 9.89 -14.19 7.92
CA GLU A 185 10.56 -15.48 8.15
C GLU A 185 12.08 -15.32 8.33
N LEU A 186 12.73 -14.51 7.48
CA LEU A 186 14.19 -14.30 7.53
C LEU A 186 14.63 -13.59 8.78
N VAL A 187 13.91 -12.55 9.22
CA VAL A 187 14.19 -11.86 10.47
C VAL A 187 14.01 -12.82 11.64
N ARG A 188 12.94 -13.59 11.64
CA ARG A 188 12.68 -14.57 12.71
C ARG A 188 13.71 -15.69 12.71
N ALA A 189 14.17 -16.16 11.53
CA ALA A 189 15.27 -17.11 11.41
C ALA A 189 16.56 -16.59 12.05
N LYS A 190 16.93 -15.34 11.78
CA LYS A 190 18.10 -14.69 12.43
C LYS A 190 17.96 -14.61 13.95
N LEU A 191 16.77 -14.24 14.43
CA LEU A 191 16.50 -14.19 15.87
C LEU A 191 16.59 -15.57 16.52
N VAL A 192 16.02 -16.60 15.87
CA VAL A 192 16.06 -17.99 16.36
C VAL A 192 17.50 -18.51 16.39
N ALA A 193 18.30 -18.23 15.36
CA ALA A 193 19.72 -18.62 15.31
C ALA A 193 20.53 -18.00 16.47
N ALA A 194 20.23 -16.75 16.84
CA ALA A 194 20.98 -16.03 17.88
C ALA A 194 20.45 -16.27 19.30
N LEU A 195 19.15 -16.41 19.49
CA LEU A 195 18.49 -16.40 20.82
C LEU A 195 17.84 -17.75 21.18
N GLY A 196 17.60 -18.62 20.20
CA GLY A 196 16.76 -19.80 20.33
C GLY A 196 15.27 -19.51 20.30
N SER A 197 14.46 -20.48 19.83
CA SER A 197 13.02 -20.32 19.60
C SER A 197 12.24 -19.88 20.86
N ALA A 198 12.55 -20.44 22.02
CA ALA A 198 11.85 -20.11 23.27
C ALA A 198 12.00 -18.61 23.67
N ARG A 199 13.17 -18.01 23.43
CA ARG A 199 13.41 -16.60 23.74
C ARG A 199 12.72 -15.72 22.72
N VAL A 200 12.69 -16.13 21.45
CA VAL A 200 11.97 -15.40 20.39
C VAL A 200 10.47 -15.43 20.65
N ASP A 201 9.89 -16.58 21.01
CA ASP A 201 8.46 -16.70 21.37
C ASP A 201 8.08 -15.76 22.54
N ALA A 202 8.99 -15.59 23.51
CA ALA A 202 8.73 -14.73 24.68
C ALA A 202 8.79 -13.23 24.36
N LEU A 203 9.67 -12.81 23.46
CA LEU A 203 9.88 -11.38 23.11
C LEU A 203 9.03 -10.91 21.92
N PHE A 204 8.72 -11.82 21.01
CA PHE A 204 7.99 -11.55 19.77
C PHE A 204 6.85 -12.55 19.60
N PRO A 205 5.85 -12.53 20.51
CA PRO A 205 4.71 -13.43 20.42
C PRO A 205 3.92 -13.18 19.16
N VAL A 206 3.33 -14.24 18.63
CA VAL A 206 2.43 -14.18 17.46
C VAL A 206 0.97 -14.41 17.89
N ASP A 207 0.02 -13.97 17.09
CA ASP A 207 -1.40 -14.10 17.36
C ASP A 207 -2.12 -14.82 16.18
N PRO A 208 -2.84 -15.92 16.38
CA PRO A 208 -2.98 -16.68 17.63
C PRO A 208 -1.64 -17.25 18.14
N ALA A 209 -1.50 -17.35 19.46
CA ALA A 209 -0.26 -17.81 20.08
C ALA A 209 0.17 -19.18 19.54
N ARG A 210 1.38 -19.26 19.03
CA ARG A 210 1.99 -20.49 18.51
C ARG A 210 3.48 -20.52 18.82
N LYS A 211 3.95 -21.65 19.30
CA LYS A 211 5.39 -21.88 19.49
C LYS A 211 6.09 -22.06 18.15
N LEU A 212 7.23 -21.42 18.01
CA LEU A 212 8.12 -21.65 16.88
C LEU A 212 8.64 -23.08 16.90
N ASP A 213 8.55 -23.74 15.75
CA ASP A 213 9.02 -25.10 15.51
C ASP A 213 10.06 -25.09 14.38
N PRO A 214 11.35 -24.84 14.68
CA PRO A 214 12.41 -24.83 13.69
C PRO A 214 12.48 -26.16 12.92
N ALA A 215 12.56 -26.09 11.59
CA ALA A 215 12.57 -27.27 10.73
C ALA A 215 13.78 -28.17 11.04
N ARG A 216 13.51 -29.46 11.29
CA ARG A 216 14.55 -30.43 11.67
C ARG A 216 15.63 -30.54 10.58
N GLY A 217 16.89 -30.33 10.98
CA GLY A 217 18.05 -30.45 10.10
C GLY A 217 18.35 -29.19 9.28
N LEU A 218 17.58 -28.12 9.42
CA LEU A 218 17.91 -26.83 8.81
C LEU A 218 18.81 -26.00 9.75
N ASP A 219 19.97 -25.59 9.24
CA ASP A 219 20.84 -24.62 9.90
C ASP A 219 20.38 -23.20 9.58
N TYR A 220 19.87 -22.48 10.58
CA TYR A 220 19.45 -21.09 10.46
C TYR A 220 20.62 -20.10 10.49
N ALA A 221 21.84 -20.52 10.79
CA ALA A 221 23.00 -19.64 10.79
C ALA A 221 23.23 -19.03 9.40
N GLY A 222 23.48 -17.72 9.36
CA GLY A 222 23.66 -16.96 8.12
C GLY A 222 22.38 -16.76 7.30
N ILE A 223 21.21 -17.09 7.83
CA ILE A 223 19.93 -16.69 7.22
C ILE A 223 19.52 -15.35 7.84
N ASP A 224 19.49 -14.31 7.05
CA ASP A 224 18.99 -13.00 7.45
C ASP A 224 18.48 -12.18 6.26
N ALA A 225 17.80 -11.06 6.57
CA ALA A 225 17.19 -10.21 5.56
C ALA A 225 18.19 -9.56 4.57
N SER A 226 19.49 -9.50 4.91
CA SER A 226 20.51 -8.93 4.03
C SER A 226 20.76 -9.77 2.78
N LEU A 227 20.44 -11.07 2.82
CA LEU A 227 20.47 -11.95 1.65
C LEU A 227 19.42 -11.56 0.61
N PHE A 228 18.35 -10.90 1.05
CA PHE A 228 17.18 -10.57 0.24
C PHE A 228 17.10 -9.06 -0.10
N THR A 229 18.23 -8.34 -0.12
CA THR A 229 18.24 -6.88 -0.34
C THR A 229 17.52 -6.50 -1.64
N ASP A 230 17.84 -7.13 -2.78
CA ASP A 230 17.17 -6.83 -4.05
C ASP A 230 15.66 -7.10 -4.00
N PHE A 231 15.26 -8.18 -3.32
CA PHE A 231 13.85 -8.52 -3.13
C PHE A 231 13.13 -7.50 -2.23
N ALA A 232 13.74 -7.12 -1.12
CA ALA A 232 13.21 -6.11 -0.24
C ALA A 232 13.09 -4.74 -0.93
N ASP A 233 14.12 -4.34 -1.69
CA ASP A 233 14.09 -3.10 -2.48
C ASP A 233 13.01 -3.13 -3.57
N ALA A 234 12.76 -4.28 -4.18
CA ALA A 234 11.69 -4.45 -5.15
C ALA A 234 10.29 -4.30 -4.53
N GLN A 235 10.13 -4.63 -3.25
CA GLN A 235 8.90 -4.39 -2.49
C GLN A 235 8.73 -2.92 -2.03
N GLY A 236 9.72 -2.08 -2.21
CA GLY A 236 9.68 -0.67 -1.78
C GLY A 236 10.65 -0.31 -0.66
N GLY A 237 11.62 -1.18 -0.40
CA GLY A 237 12.63 -1.09 0.65
C GLY A 237 12.37 -2.05 1.82
N ILE A 238 13.38 -2.21 2.68
CA ILE A 238 13.30 -3.03 3.91
C ILE A 238 12.45 -2.30 4.98
N SER A 239 11.42 -1.61 4.60
CA SER A 239 10.44 -1.15 5.58
C SER A 239 9.37 -2.22 5.69
N TYR A 240 9.33 -2.83 6.84
CA TYR A 240 8.30 -3.81 7.18
C TYR A 240 6.93 -3.25 6.85
N PRO A 241 6.07 -3.97 6.11
CA PRO A 241 4.75 -3.50 5.70
C PRO A 241 3.75 -3.34 6.86
N ARG A 242 4.15 -3.59 8.11
CA ARG A 242 3.31 -3.39 9.31
C ARG A 242 2.86 -1.96 9.54
N VAL A 243 3.41 -1.00 8.80
CA VAL A 243 3.02 0.42 8.88
C VAL A 243 1.85 0.73 7.96
N GLU A 244 1.69 0.01 6.84
CA GLU A 244 0.53 0.14 5.96
C GLU A 244 -0.69 -0.54 6.59
N GLY A 245 -1.86 0.02 6.38
CA GLY A 245 -3.07 -0.50 6.98
C GLY A 245 -4.31 0.01 6.27
N SER A 246 -5.44 -0.09 6.94
CA SER A 246 -6.71 0.46 6.46
C SER A 246 -7.69 0.45 7.61
N ASN A 247 -8.77 1.24 7.53
CA ASN A 247 -9.96 1.02 8.35
C ASN A 247 -11.15 0.78 7.43
N ASP A 248 -12.04 -0.08 7.85
CA ASP A 248 -13.32 -0.28 7.21
C ASP A 248 -14.37 -0.66 8.26
N TRP A 249 -15.50 0.02 8.23
CA TRP A 249 -16.63 -0.33 9.08
C TRP A 249 -17.96 -0.01 8.43
N VAL A 250 -18.96 -0.76 8.82
CA VAL A 250 -20.34 -0.59 8.36
C VAL A 250 -21.30 -0.74 9.51
N VAL A 251 -22.35 0.07 9.53
CA VAL A 251 -23.50 -0.11 10.42
C VAL A 251 -24.73 -0.48 9.61
N SER A 252 -25.59 -1.34 10.16
CA SER A 252 -26.89 -1.67 9.58
C SER A 252 -27.87 -0.50 9.70
N GLY A 253 -28.97 -0.53 8.96
CA GLY A 253 -30.02 0.49 9.03
C GLY A 253 -30.60 0.68 10.44
N THR A 254 -30.54 -0.34 11.30
CA THR A 254 -30.97 -0.20 12.71
C THR A 254 -30.08 0.71 13.52
N LYS A 255 -28.81 0.87 13.14
CA LYS A 255 -27.81 1.74 13.78
C LYS A 255 -27.52 3.03 13.01
N SER A 256 -28.18 3.28 11.88
CA SER A 256 -28.03 4.54 11.13
C SER A 256 -29.20 5.50 11.36
N THR A 257 -28.98 6.79 11.20
CA THR A 257 -30.01 7.83 11.24
C THR A 257 -30.85 7.83 9.96
N THR A 258 -30.32 7.31 8.85
CA THR A 258 -30.98 7.26 7.54
C THR A 258 -31.87 6.05 7.39
N GLY A 259 -31.78 5.04 8.27
CA GLY A 259 -32.54 3.79 8.22
C GLY A 259 -32.01 2.76 7.22
N LYS A 260 -30.93 3.09 6.51
CA LYS A 260 -30.16 2.18 5.63
C LYS A 260 -28.71 2.09 6.11
N PRO A 261 -27.94 1.09 5.69
CA PRO A 261 -26.54 1.00 6.07
C PRO A 261 -25.73 2.24 5.70
N ILE A 262 -24.72 2.53 6.51
CA ILE A 262 -23.67 3.51 6.19
C ILE A 262 -22.35 2.76 6.30
N LEU A 263 -21.52 2.83 5.24
CA LEU A 263 -20.19 2.24 5.16
C LEU A 263 -19.13 3.36 5.15
N ALA A 264 -18.01 3.16 5.84
CA ALA A 264 -16.82 4.02 5.73
C ALA A 264 -15.58 3.17 5.54
N ASN A 265 -14.79 3.53 4.54
CA ASN A 265 -13.49 2.92 4.25
C ASN A 265 -12.41 3.97 4.05
N ASP A 266 -11.22 3.70 4.55
CA ASP A 266 -10.02 4.51 4.33
C ASP A 266 -8.77 3.62 4.23
N PRO A 267 -8.35 3.24 3.01
CA PRO A 267 -7.11 2.50 2.79
C PRO A 267 -5.88 3.34 3.13
N HIS A 268 -5.00 2.83 4.02
CA HIS A 268 -3.78 3.51 4.41
C HIS A 268 -2.61 3.03 3.55
N ARG A 269 -2.08 3.93 2.77
CA ARG A 269 -0.99 3.67 1.82
C ARG A 269 0.06 4.77 1.91
N ASN A 270 1.18 4.56 1.25
CA ASN A 270 2.19 5.60 1.13
C ASN A 270 1.60 6.91 0.59
N ILE A 271 1.85 8.01 1.30
CA ILE A 271 1.49 9.36 0.86
C ILE A 271 2.46 9.78 -0.24
N LYS A 272 1.94 9.94 -1.45
CA LYS A 272 2.74 10.21 -2.66
C LYS A 272 2.10 11.29 -3.55
N ASN A 273 2.89 11.88 -4.40
CA ASN A 273 2.47 12.77 -5.48
C ASN A 273 3.02 12.23 -6.82
N PRO A 274 2.15 11.79 -7.74
CA PRO A 274 0.70 11.66 -7.63
C PRO A 274 0.26 10.53 -6.68
N SER A 275 -1.00 10.59 -6.24
CA SER A 275 -1.63 9.58 -5.37
C SER A 275 -1.67 8.19 -6.00
N LEU A 276 -1.74 7.15 -5.15
CA LEU A 276 -2.02 5.80 -5.58
C LEU A 276 -3.44 5.67 -6.16
N ARG A 277 -4.43 6.29 -5.50
CA ARG A 277 -5.85 6.15 -5.87
C ARG A 277 -6.25 7.17 -6.92
N TYR A 278 -7.13 6.71 -7.82
CA TYR A 278 -7.77 7.51 -8.86
C TYR A 278 -9.27 7.23 -8.85
N LEU A 279 -10.07 8.28 -8.66
CA LEU A 279 -11.52 8.17 -8.63
C LEU A 279 -12.06 8.16 -10.05
N THR A 280 -13.09 7.34 -10.29
CA THR A 280 -13.82 7.30 -11.57
C THR A 280 -15.24 6.83 -11.38
N HIS A 281 -16.16 7.28 -12.24
CA HIS A 281 -17.54 6.80 -12.34
C HIS A 281 -17.75 6.18 -13.73
N LEU A 282 -18.15 4.93 -13.76
CA LEU A 282 -18.30 4.12 -14.98
C LEU A 282 -19.77 3.78 -15.21
N VAL A 283 -20.34 4.30 -16.32
CA VAL A 283 -21.76 4.12 -16.65
C VAL A 283 -21.91 3.59 -18.08
N ALA A 284 -22.44 2.38 -18.21
CA ALA A 284 -22.82 1.73 -19.48
C ALA A 284 -23.85 0.63 -19.20
N PRO A 285 -24.47 0.00 -20.20
CA PRO A 285 -25.33 -1.16 -19.97
C PRO A 285 -24.62 -2.24 -19.16
N GLY A 286 -25.18 -2.57 -17.98
CA GLY A 286 -24.59 -3.52 -17.02
C GLY A 286 -23.53 -2.94 -16.08
N TRP A 287 -23.20 -1.65 -16.19
CA TRP A 287 -22.23 -0.94 -15.36
C TRP A 287 -22.81 0.38 -14.85
N ASN A 288 -22.74 0.58 -13.55
CA ASN A 288 -23.00 1.87 -12.92
C ASN A 288 -22.29 1.87 -11.56
N VAL A 289 -20.99 2.16 -11.56
CA VAL A 289 -20.12 2.03 -10.39
C VAL A 289 -19.23 3.25 -10.24
N ILE A 290 -19.11 3.77 -9.03
CA ILE A 290 -18.26 4.90 -8.69
C ILE A 290 -17.38 4.57 -7.49
N GLY A 291 -16.18 5.09 -7.47
CA GLY A 291 -15.25 4.97 -6.37
C GLY A 291 -13.81 5.16 -6.80
N ALA A 292 -12.88 4.56 -6.08
CA ALA A 292 -11.46 4.66 -6.35
C ALA A 292 -10.86 3.33 -6.79
N GLY A 293 -9.93 3.39 -7.74
CA GLY A 293 -9.10 2.29 -8.22
C GLY A 293 -7.64 2.69 -8.30
N GLU A 294 -6.84 1.85 -8.93
CA GLU A 294 -5.45 2.16 -9.27
C GLU A 294 -5.36 2.53 -10.76
N PRO A 295 -4.57 3.57 -11.13
CA PRO A 295 -4.54 4.06 -12.51
C PRO A 295 -4.17 3.03 -13.58
N GLY A 296 -3.43 1.99 -13.18
CA GLY A 296 -2.95 0.93 -14.11
C GLY A 296 -3.94 -0.20 -14.38
N VAL A 297 -5.12 -0.23 -13.72
CA VAL A 297 -6.09 -1.32 -13.83
C VAL A 297 -7.51 -0.80 -14.09
N PRO A 298 -8.33 -1.51 -14.90
CA PRO A 298 -9.72 -1.14 -15.14
C PRO A 298 -10.62 -1.46 -13.94
N GLY A 299 -11.77 -0.79 -13.86
CA GLY A 299 -12.78 -0.96 -12.82
C GLY A 299 -12.60 -0.02 -11.63
N VAL A 300 -13.26 -0.36 -10.53
CA VAL A 300 -13.28 0.36 -9.25
C VAL A 300 -12.99 -0.64 -8.15
N SER A 301 -12.02 -0.37 -7.28
CA SER A 301 -11.61 -1.31 -6.22
C SER A 301 -12.37 -1.10 -4.92
N VAL A 302 -12.74 0.15 -4.60
CA VAL A 302 -13.54 0.56 -3.44
C VAL A 302 -14.58 1.58 -3.85
N GLY A 303 -15.81 1.48 -3.33
CA GLY A 303 -16.89 2.38 -3.71
C GLY A 303 -18.27 1.74 -3.65
N HIS A 304 -19.12 2.07 -4.62
CA HIS A 304 -20.46 1.50 -4.70
C HIS A 304 -20.99 1.44 -6.14
N ASN A 305 -21.92 0.51 -6.38
CA ASN A 305 -22.80 0.55 -7.53
C ASN A 305 -24.21 1.01 -7.09
N ASP A 306 -25.22 0.77 -7.93
CA ASP A 306 -26.60 1.19 -7.63
C ASP A 306 -27.35 0.29 -6.60
N VAL A 307 -26.70 -0.77 -6.08
CA VAL A 307 -27.30 -1.72 -5.12
C VAL A 307 -26.42 -1.97 -3.90
N ILE A 308 -25.12 -2.09 -4.08
CA ILE A 308 -24.18 -2.43 -3.00
C ILE A 308 -23.08 -1.36 -2.84
N ALA A 309 -22.61 -1.20 -1.60
CA ALA A 309 -21.38 -0.53 -1.27
C ALA A 309 -20.36 -1.56 -0.79
N PHE A 310 -19.07 -1.29 -1.07
CA PHE A 310 -17.97 -2.18 -0.71
C PHE A 310 -16.69 -1.39 -0.40
N GLY A 311 -15.99 -1.89 0.61
CA GLY A 311 -14.69 -1.40 1.04
C GLY A 311 -13.77 -2.55 1.42
N PHE A 312 -12.52 -2.25 1.77
CA PHE A 312 -11.58 -3.28 2.16
C PHE A 312 -10.50 -2.83 3.14
N THR A 313 -9.95 -3.82 3.86
CA THR A 313 -8.72 -3.68 4.62
C THR A 313 -7.82 -4.90 4.41
N ILE A 314 -6.49 -4.70 4.42
CA ILE A 314 -5.55 -5.82 4.30
C ILE A 314 -5.78 -6.84 5.43
N VAL A 315 -5.90 -8.13 5.08
CA VAL A 315 -5.92 -9.27 6.02
C VAL A 315 -4.51 -9.70 6.39
N GLY A 316 -3.58 -9.65 5.42
CA GLY A 316 -2.21 -10.12 5.61
C GLY A 316 -2.08 -11.65 5.67
N MET A 317 -2.93 -12.41 4.95
CA MET A 317 -2.77 -13.87 4.85
C MET A 317 -1.35 -14.21 4.44
N ASP A 318 -0.82 -15.28 5.04
CA ASP A 318 0.52 -15.76 4.75
C ASP A 318 0.56 -16.48 3.39
N GLN A 319 1.10 -15.78 2.38
CA GLN A 319 1.09 -16.17 0.97
C GLN A 319 2.48 -16.43 0.39
N GLN A 320 3.50 -16.48 1.25
CA GLN A 320 4.89 -16.71 0.85
C GLN A 320 5.54 -17.71 1.80
N ASP A 321 6.52 -18.46 1.28
CA ASP A 321 7.44 -19.26 2.07
C ASP A 321 8.84 -19.23 1.45
N VAL A 322 9.86 -19.18 2.29
CA VAL A 322 11.26 -19.29 1.88
C VAL A 322 11.73 -20.75 2.00
N TYR A 323 12.07 -21.34 0.86
CA TYR A 323 12.65 -22.67 0.81
C TYR A 323 14.17 -22.59 0.71
N VAL A 324 14.85 -23.29 1.60
CA VAL A 324 16.31 -23.39 1.61
C VAL A 324 16.71 -24.68 0.88
N GLU A 325 17.19 -24.51 -0.34
CA GLU A 325 17.58 -25.62 -1.22
C GLU A 325 19.06 -25.94 -1.04
N THR A 326 19.38 -27.21 -0.84
CA THR A 326 20.77 -27.69 -0.90
C THR A 326 21.17 -27.85 -2.37
N VAL A 327 22.30 -27.27 -2.76
CA VAL A 327 22.76 -27.28 -4.16
C VAL A 327 24.15 -27.91 -4.31
N ARG A 328 24.41 -28.48 -5.50
CA ARG A 328 25.72 -28.98 -5.94
C ARG A 328 25.85 -28.89 -7.45
N PRO A 329 27.06 -29.01 -8.02
CA PRO A 329 27.22 -29.30 -9.45
C PRO A 329 26.47 -30.58 -9.82
N CYS A 330 25.76 -30.57 -10.96
CA CYS A 330 25.14 -31.79 -11.47
C CYS A 330 26.22 -32.82 -11.84
N VAL A 331 26.04 -34.06 -11.43
CA VAL A 331 26.88 -35.16 -11.87
C VAL A 331 26.40 -35.55 -13.25
N GLU A 332 27.31 -35.55 -14.24
CA GLU A 332 27.00 -35.96 -15.62
C GLU A 332 26.44 -37.40 -15.63
N HIS A 333 25.15 -37.56 -15.89
CA HIS A 333 24.60 -38.77 -16.43
C HIS A 333 24.59 -38.59 -17.96
N SER A 334 25.49 -39.30 -18.62
CA SER A 334 25.69 -39.45 -20.07
C SER A 334 24.54 -38.94 -20.96
N GLY A 335 24.74 -37.80 -21.64
CA GLY A 335 24.11 -37.58 -22.91
C GLY A 335 23.48 -36.25 -23.24
N ASN A 336 23.40 -35.21 -22.40
CA ASN A 336 23.01 -33.82 -22.77
C ASN A 336 23.15 -32.79 -21.62
N GLY A 337 24.02 -33.04 -20.66
CA GLY A 337 24.27 -32.10 -19.55
C GLY A 337 25.07 -30.90 -20.02
N THR A 338 24.52 -29.67 -19.80
CA THR A 338 25.27 -28.43 -19.97
C THR A 338 26.38 -28.41 -18.92
N VAL A 339 27.64 -28.32 -19.36
CA VAL A 339 28.81 -28.21 -18.47
C VAL A 339 28.59 -26.99 -17.55
N GLY A 340 28.62 -27.22 -16.20
CA GLY A 340 28.42 -26.19 -15.21
C GLY A 340 26.99 -26.04 -14.65
N ALA A 341 26.05 -26.91 -15.02
CA ALA A 341 24.69 -26.92 -14.47
C ALA A 341 24.70 -27.22 -12.96
N ARG A 342 23.89 -26.48 -12.19
CA ARG A 342 23.64 -26.71 -10.74
C ARG A 342 22.42 -27.61 -10.57
N CYS A 343 22.46 -28.50 -9.58
CA CYS A 343 21.34 -29.34 -9.17
C CYS A 343 20.96 -29.01 -7.73
N TYR A 344 19.67 -29.09 -7.41
CA TYR A 344 19.13 -29.02 -6.06
C TYR A 344 18.54 -30.36 -5.63
N PHE A 345 18.50 -30.60 -4.31
CA PHE A 345 17.99 -31.85 -3.76
C PHE A 345 16.52 -31.72 -3.40
N ASN A 346 15.64 -32.55 -3.98
CA ASN A 346 14.23 -32.58 -3.67
C ASN A 346 13.66 -34.00 -3.83
N HIS A 347 12.81 -34.44 -2.89
CA HIS A 347 12.18 -35.79 -2.86
C HIS A 347 13.15 -36.95 -3.02
N GLY A 348 14.35 -36.83 -2.43
CA GLY A 348 15.38 -37.89 -2.52
C GLY A 348 16.21 -37.89 -3.80
N GLU A 349 15.98 -36.95 -4.71
CA GLU A 349 16.65 -36.87 -6.01
C GLU A 349 17.36 -35.53 -6.20
N TRP A 350 18.39 -35.53 -7.03
CA TRP A 350 19.06 -34.32 -7.49
C TRP A 350 18.47 -33.88 -8.84
N LYS A 351 17.77 -32.75 -8.85
CA LYS A 351 17.09 -32.17 -9.98
C LYS A 351 17.87 -30.96 -10.53
N PRO A 352 17.95 -30.75 -11.84
CA PRO A 352 18.62 -29.59 -12.40
C PRO A 352 17.84 -28.30 -12.08
N ILE A 353 18.57 -27.24 -11.75
CA ILE A 353 18.00 -25.88 -11.67
C ILE A 353 17.66 -25.42 -13.09
N THR A 354 16.44 -24.92 -13.27
CA THR A 354 16.03 -24.30 -14.54
C THR A 354 16.60 -22.89 -14.62
N SER A 355 17.32 -22.59 -15.71
CA SER A 355 17.96 -21.29 -15.91
C SER A 355 17.46 -20.61 -17.18
N VAL A 356 17.19 -19.32 -17.12
CA VAL A 356 16.80 -18.46 -18.25
C VAL A 356 17.77 -17.29 -18.30
N THR A 357 18.48 -17.14 -19.42
CA THR A 357 19.34 -15.97 -19.66
C THR A 357 18.48 -14.81 -20.14
N ASP A 358 18.65 -13.64 -19.54
CA ASP A 358 17.94 -12.42 -19.88
C ASP A 358 18.91 -11.23 -19.89
N THR A 359 18.49 -10.10 -20.49
CA THR A 359 19.33 -8.91 -20.62
C THR A 359 18.59 -7.68 -20.10
N ILE A 360 19.18 -7.02 -19.11
CA ILE A 360 18.69 -5.76 -18.54
C ILE A 360 19.43 -4.60 -19.20
N LEU A 361 18.70 -3.73 -19.90
CA LEU A 361 19.23 -2.49 -20.43
C LEU A 361 19.43 -1.50 -19.29
N VAL A 362 20.57 -0.78 -19.31
CA VAL A 362 20.95 0.12 -18.19
C VAL A 362 21.31 1.49 -18.76
N LYS A 363 20.64 2.54 -18.27
CA LYS A 363 20.93 3.93 -18.68
C LYS A 363 22.40 4.28 -18.38
N GLY A 364 23.10 4.70 -19.41
CA GLY A 364 24.49 5.14 -19.30
C GLY A 364 25.54 4.03 -19.19
N GLU A 365 25.15 2.75 -19.28
CA GLU A 365 26.05 1.60 -19.21
C GLU A 365 25.75 0.59 -20.35
N ALA A 366 26.65 -0.39 -20.50
CA ALA A 366 26.38 -1.55 -21.35
C ALA A 366 25.26 -2.42 -20.76
N PRO A 367 24.44 -3.08 -21.60
CA PRO A 367 23.44 -4.02 -21.13
C PRO A 367 24.04 -5.09 -20.21
N ARG A 368 23.34 -5.45 -19.15
CA ARG A 368 23.77 -6.48 -18.20
C ARG A 368 23.04 -7.79 -18.48
N VAL A 369 23.82 -8.83 -18.80
CA VAL A 369 23.28 -10.20 -18.89
C VAL A 369 23.03 -10.70 -17.48
N THR A 370 21.83 -11.22 -17.22
CA THR A 370 21.45 -11.85 -15.95
C THR A 370 20.94 -13.25 -16.19
N VAL A 371 21.13 -14.14 -15.21
CA VAL A 371 20.56 -15.48 -15.23
C VAL A 371 19.45 -15.54 -14.19
N LEU A 372 18.27 -15.88 -14.64
CA LEU A 372 17.09 -16.12 -13.79
C LEU A 372 16.99 -17.61 -13.53
N GLU A 373 17.02 -18.02 -12.29
CA GLU A 373 17.06 -19.44 -11.91
C GLU A 373 15.83 -19.83 -11.09
N PHE A 374 15.38 -21.06 -11.27
CA PHE A 374 14.14 -21.57 -10.68
C PHE A 374 14.31 -23.01 -10.20
N THR A 375 13.73 -23.32 -9.04
CA THR A 375 13.45 -24.69 -8.58
C THR A 375 11.94 -24.98 -8.72
N GLU A 376 11.48 -26.17 -8.32
CA GLU A 376 10.04 -26.46 -8.22
C GLU A 376 9.32 -25.59 -7.17
N HIS A 377 10.06 -25.06 -6.17
CA HIS A 377 9.50 -24.17 -5.17
C HIS A 377 9.39 -22.71 -5.64
N GLY A 378 10.00 -22.36 -6.77
CA GLY A 378 9.89 -21.03 -7.35
C GLY A 378 11.22 -20.39 -7.75
N PRO A 379 11.25 -19.06 -7.97
CA PRO A 379 12.44 -18.33 -8.32
C PRO A 379 13.48 -18.32 -7.18
N ILE A 380 14.76 -18.49 -7.56
CA ILE A 380 15.89 -18.32 -6.65
C ILE A 380 16.16 -16.83 -6.50
N VAL A 381 15.88 -16.30 -5.32
CA VAL A 381 15.99 -14.86 -5.03
C VAL A 381 17.30 -14.51 -4.32
N ALA A 382 17.95 -15.48 -3.66
CA ALA A 382 19.21 -15.29 -2.96
C ALA A 382 20.05 -16.57 -2.92
N GLU A 383 21.35 -16.44 -2.59
CA GLU A 383 22.31 -17.53 -2.49
C GLU A 383 23.22 -17.41 -1.27
N ASP A 384 23.59 -18.56 -0.71
CA ASP A 384 24.68 -18.70 0.27
C ASP A 384 25.67 -19.76 -0.24
N PRO A 385 26.65 -19.34 -1.06
CA PRO A 385 27.61 -20.27 -1.67
C PRO A 385 28.54 -20.92 -0.64
N VAL A 386 28.74 -20.29 0.51
CA VAL A 386 29.59 -20.83 1.59
C VAL A 386 28.98 -22.13 2.15
N ARG A 387 27.63 -22.16 2.28
CA ARG A 387 26.90 -23.33 2.77
C ARG A 387 26.28 -24.16 1.67
N GLN A 388 26.62 -23.88 0.40
CA GLN A 388 26.11 -24.61 -0.78
C GLN A 388 24.58 -24.67 -0.78
N ARG A 389 23.92 -23.52 -0.56
CA ARG A 389 22.47 -23.41 -0.53
C ARG A 389 21.98 -22.19 -1.31
N VAL A 390 20.77 -22.29 -1.82
CA VAL A 390 20.04 -21.17 -2.45
C VAL A 390 18.68 -21.03 -1.78
N PHE A 391 18.08 -19.85 -1.95
CA PHE A 391 16.79 -19.52 -1.35
C PHE A 391 15.77 -19.34 -2.47
N ALA A 392 14.83 -20.28 -2.55
CA ALA A 392 13.72 -20.22 -3.48
C ALA A 392 12.48 -19.60 -2.79
N LEU A 393 11.79 -18.71 -3.48
CA LEU A 393 10.58 -18.08 -2.97
C LEU A 393 9.33 -18.77 -3.53
N ARG A 394 8.59 -19.49 -2.69
CA ARG A 394 7.23 -19.90 -3.03
C ARG A 394 6.29 -18.74 -2.76
N PHE A 395 5.61 -18.26 -3.80
CA PHE A 395 4.74 -17.10 -3.75
C PHE A 395 3.48 -17.34 -4.56
N VAL A 396 2.31 -17.06 -3.98
CA VAL A 396 1.01 -17.25 -4.67
C VAL A 396 0.91 -16.46 -5.98
N GLY A 397 1.75 -15.45 -6.19
CA GLY A 397 1.83 -14.69 -7.44
C GLY A 397 2.19 -15.54 -8.67
N SER A 398 2.68 -16.77 -8.49
CA SER A 398 2.88 -17.74 -9.58
C SER A 398 1.59 -18.44 -10.02
N GLU A 399 0.51 -18.35 -9.22
CA GLU A 399 -0.79 -18.91 -9.55
C GLU A 399 -1.62 -17.94 -10.43
N PRO A 400 -2.54 -18.45 -11.28
CA PRO A 400 -3.42 -17.58 -12.06
C PRO A 400 -4.35 -16.77 -11.17
N GLY A 401 -4.78 -15.58 -11.64
CA GLY A 401 -5.73 -14.73 -10.92
C GLY A 401 -5.13 -13.94 -9.75
N THR A 402 -3.84 -13.72 -9.74
CA THR A 402 -3.11 -13.05 -8.65
C THR A 402 -2.52 -11.69 -9.03
N ALA A 403 -2.95 -11.08 -10.12
CA ALA A 403 -2.74 -9.65 -10.34
C ALA A 403 -3.68 -8.84 -9.41
N GLY A 404 -3.13 -7.80 -8.79
CA GLY A 404 -3.84 -7.05 -7.76
C GLY A 404 -5.09 -6.33 -8.27
N TYR A 405 -6.16 -6.39 -7.50
CA TYR A 405 -7.42 -5.65 -7.65
C TYR A 405 -8.30 -5.99 -8.87
N LEU A 406 -7.89 -6.81 -9.81
CA LEU A 406 -8.66 -7.10 -11.04
C LEU A 406 -9.95 -7.91 -10.79
N ALA A 407 -10.06 -8.59 -9.66
CA ALA A 407 -11.31 -9.22 -9.25
C ALA A 407 -12.43 -8.19 -8.99
N SER A 408 -12.11 -6.90 -8.87
CA SER A 408 -13.07 -5.80 -8.84
C SER A 408 -14.00 -5.81 -10.06
N LEU A 409 -13.56 -6.28 -11.22
CA LEU A 409 -14.41 -6.40 -12.41
C LEU A 409 -15.66 -7.27 -12.19
N THR A 410 -15.59 -8.26 -11.31
CA THR A 410 -16.76 -9.05 -10.88
C THR A 410 -17.49 -8.38 -9.72
N LEU A 411 -16.75 -7.77 -8.79
CA LEU A 411 -17.29 -7.06 -7.63
C LEU A 411 -18.15 -5.86 -8.04
N ASP A 412 -17.70 -5.05 -9.01
CA ASP A 412 -18.40 -3.88 -9.55
C ASP A 412 -19.81 -4.18 -10.06
N ARG A 413 -20.04 -5.44 -10.47
CA ARG A 413 -21.31 -5.93 -11.01
C ARG A 413 -22.12 -6.76 -10.00
N ALA A 414 -21.57 -7.05 -8.82
CA ALA A 414 -22.27 -7.79 -7.79
C ALA A 414 -23.46 -6.98 -7.26
N ARG A 415 -24.60 -7.64 -7.03
CA ARG A 415 -25.85 -7.01 -6.59
C ARG A 415 -26.48 -7.71 -5.39
N THR A 416 -25.90 -8.81 -4.95
CA THR A 416 -26.38 -9.64 -3.83
C THR A 416 -25.22 -10.20 -3.05
N TRP A 417 -25.45 -10.60 -1.81
CA TRP A 417 -24.43 -11.26 -0.99
C TRP A 417 -23.80 -12.49 -1.66
N PRO A 418 -24.56 -13.44 -2.25
CA PRO A 418 -23.94 -14.56 -2.96
C PRO A 418 -23.05 -14.14 -4.13
N ALA A 419 -23.45 -13.13 -4.91
CA ALA A 419 -22.62 -12.59 -6.01
C ALA A 419 -21.36 -11.90 -5.48
N PHE A 420 -21.46 -11.22 -4.34
CA PHE A 420 -20.31 -10.61 -3.66
C PHE A 420 -19.31 -11.67 -3.18
N VAL A 421 -19.79 -12.79 -2.59
CA VAL A 421 -18.93 -13.90 -2.17
C VAL A 421 -18.28 -14.60 -3.38
N ASP A 422 -19.00 -14.72 -4.52
CA ASP A 422 -18.38 -15.21 -5.78
C ASP A 422 -17.25 -14.28 -6.24
N ALA A 423 -17.48 -12.96 -6.22
CA ALA A 423 -16.42 -11.98 -6.54
C ALA A 423 -15.24 -12.08 -5.57
N ALA A 424 -15.50 -12.23 -4.26
CA ALA A 424 -14.48 -12.44 -3.25
C ALA A 424 -13.66 -13.73 -3.50
N SER A 425 -14.26 -14.80 -4.02
CA SER A 425 -13.54 -16.03 -4.38
C SER A 425 -12.50 -15.84 -5.48
N ARG A 426 -12.67 -14.81 -6.31
CA ARG A 426 -11.76 -14.40 -7.38
C ARG A 426 -10.68 -13.44 -6.92
N TRP A 427 -10.86 -12.83 -5.73
CA TRP A 427 -9.93 -11.88 -5.14
C TRP A 427 -8.82 -12.65 -4.41
N ARG A 428 -7.75 -12.98 -5.12
CA ARG A 428 -6.68 -13.87 -4.66
C ARG A 428 -5.50 -13.14 -4.05
N LEU A 429 -5.21 -11.92 -4.55
CA LEU A 429 -4.10 -11.08 -4.13
C LEU A 429 -4.40 -9.60 -4.49
N PRO A 430 -4.09 -8.60 -3.63
CA PRO A 430 -3.69 -8.75 -2.23
C PRO A 430 -4.82 -9.34 -1.37
N THR A 431 -4.46 -9.84 -0.17
CA THR A 431 -5.47 -10.40 0.72
C THR A 431 -6.23 -9.30 1.43
N GLU A 432 -7.56 -9.33 1.34
CA GLU A 432 -8.40 -8.24 1.84
C GLU A 432 -9.57 -8.77 2.70
N ASN A 433 -9.91 -8.03 3.74
CA ASN A 433 -11.23 -8.06 4.36
C ASN A 433 -12.17 -7.27 3.47
N LEU A 434 -13.05 -7.91 2.73
CA LEU A 434 -14.04 -7.23 1.90
C LEU A 434 -15.31 -6.99 2.72
N ILE A 435 -15.72 -5.74 2.88
CA ILE A 435 -16.97 -5.36 3.55
C ILE A 435 -18.05 -5.07 2.51
N TYR A 436 -19.27 -5.50 2.82
CA TYR A 436 -20.48 -5.42 2.00
C TYR A 436 -21.59 -4.71 2.73
N ALA A 437 -22.33 -3.89 2.02
CA ALA A 437 -23.64 -3.41 2.44
C ALA A 437 -24.57 -3.32 1.23
N ASP A 438 -25.88 -3.53 1.40
CA ASP A 438 -26.86 -3.40 0.32
C ASP A 438 -28.05 -2.50 0.65
N THR A 439 -28.75 -2.07 -0.40
CA THR A 439 -29.97 -1.25 -0.25
C THR A 439 -31.14 -2.00 0.40
N ALA A 440 -31.09 -3.34 0.52
CA ALA A 440 -32.07 -4.11 1.29
C ALA A 440 -31.84 -3.98 2.80
N GLY A 441 -30.65 -3.53 3.22
CA GLY A 441 -30.30 -3.30 4.62
C GLY A 441 -29.35 -4.34 5.21
N ASN A 442 -28.87 -5.27 4.39
CA ASN A 442 -27.90 -6.26 4.83
C ASN A 442 -26.49 -5.69 4.90
N ILE A 443 -25.69 -6.22 5.81
CA ILE A 443 -24.26 -5.96 5.95
C ILE A 443 -23.50 -7.29 6.02
N GLY A 444 -22.29 -7.33 5.47
CA GLY A 444 -21.51 -8.55 5.46
C GLY A 444 -20.01 -8.27 5.38
N TRP A 445 -19.24 -9.31 5.64
CA TRP A 445 -17.80 -9.29 5.54
C TRP A 445 -17.26 -10.68 5.19
N VAL A 446 -16.25 -10.73 4.36
CA VAL A 446 -15.52 -11.95 4.03
C VAL A 446 -14.01 -11.64 3.92
N ALA A 447 -13.18 -12.46 4.58
CA ALA A 447 -11.75 -12.46 4.33
C ALA A 447 -11.47 -13.11 2.98
N SER A 448 -10.71 -12.46 2.12
CA SER A 448 -10.46 -12.90 0.75
C SER A 448 -8.97 -12.97 0.45
N GLY A 449 -8.56 -14.02 -0.25
CA GLY A 449 -7.17 -14.28 -0.62
C GLY A 449 -6.94 -15.74 -0.99
N LEU A 450 -5.86 -16.02 -1.69
CA LEU A 450 -5.42 -17.38 -2.00
C LEU A 450 -4.56 -17.91 -0.86
N MET A 451 -5.16 -18.59 0.14
CA MET A 451 -4.46 -19.07 1.34
C MET A 451 -3.91 -20.48 1.12
N PRO A 452 -2.57 -20.67 1.15
CA PRO A 452 -1.96 -22.00 1.03
C PRO A 452 -2.27 -22.91 2.22
N ILE A 453 -2.48 -24.20 1.94
CA ILE A 453 -2.64 -25.25 2.95
C ILE A 453 -1.25 -25.85 3.24
N ARG A 454 -0.76 -25.65 4.45
CA ARG A 454 0.56 -26.10 4.92
C ARG A 454 0.46 -27.12 6.06
N SER A 455 1.52 -27.93 6.24
CA SER A 455 1.71 -28.77 7.45
C SER A 455 2.57 -28.10 8.52
N TRP A 456 3.10 -26.89 8.27
CA TRP A 456 3.88 -26.06 9.19
C TRP A 456 3.25 -24.68 9.36
N SER A 457 3.86 -23.82 10.15
CA SER A 457 3.28 -22.51 10.47
C SER A 457 3.46 -21.45 9.40
N GLY A 458 4.48 -21.53 8.54
CA GLY A 458 4.89 -20.43 7.64
C GLY A 458 5.72 -19.35 8.35
N LEU A 459 6.08 -19.53 9.63
CA LEU A 459 6.77 -18.50 10.41
C LEU A 459 8.31 -18.53 10.24
N LEU A 460 8.86 -19.59 9.67
CA LEU A 460 10.30 -19.80 9.51
C LEU A 460 10.58 -20.43 8.15
N PRO A 461 11.73 -20.13 7.52
CA PRO A 461 12.20 -20.85 6.34
C PRO A 461 12.25 -22.36 6.56
N VAL A 462 11.96 -23.12 5.49
CA VAL A 462 11.94 -24.58 5.53
C VAL A 462 12.90 -25.18 4.50
N PRO A 463 13.41 -26.42 4.71
CA PRO A 463 14.23 -27.07 3.70
C PRO A 463 13.41 -27.46 2.46
N GLY A 464 13.99 -27.28 1.28
CA GLY A 464 13.38 -27.63 0.00
C GLY A 464 13.55 -29.10 -0.40
N ASP A 465 13.56 -30.02 0.59
CA ASP A 465 13.86 -31.44 0.38
C ASP A 465 12.63 -32.33 0.16
N GLY A 466 11.45 -31.74 -0.02
CA GLY A 466 10.18 -32.42 -0.26
C GLY A 466 9.34 -32.72 0.97
N ARG A 467 9.81 -32.37 2.18
CA ARG A 467 9.04 -32.57 3.42
C ARG A 467 7.99 -31.52 3.66
N TYR A 468 8.16 -30.33 3.09
CA TYR A 468 7.35 -29.12 3.31
C TYR A 468 6.75 -28.66 1.97
N GLU A 469 5.56 -29.15 1.64
CA GLU A 469 4.89 -28.82 0.38
C GLU A 469 3.52 -28.19 0.62
N TRP A 470 3.15 -27.20 -0.20
CA TRP A 470 1.79 -26.70 -0.24
C TRP A 470 0.83 -27.79 -0.78
N LYS A 471 -0.25 -28.03 -0.06
CA LYS A 471 -1.25 -29.06 -0.39
C LYS A 471 -2.50 -28.49 -1.08
N GLY A 472 -2.36 -27.37 -1.77
CA GLY A 472 -3.46 -26.63 -2.37
C GLY A 472 -3.81 -25.39 -1.57
N PHE A 473 -5.05 -24.90 -1.74
CA PHE A 473 -5.50 -23.63 -1.18
C PHE A 473 -6.87 -23.78 -0.51
N LEU A 474 -7.15 -22.94 0.50
CA LEU A 474 -8.46 -22.86 1.10
C LEU A 474 -9.48 -22.24 0.13
N ASN A 475 -10.70 -22.74 0.14
CA ASN A 475 -11.82 -22.12 -0.57
C ASN A 475 -12.32 -20.89 0.22
N VAL A 476 -12.96 -19.94 -0.47
CA VAL A 476 -13.52 -18.74 0.16
C VAL A 476 -14.53 -19.06 1.26
N THR A 477 -15.28 -20.15 1.13
CA THR A 477 -16.25 -20.63 2.15
C THR A 477 -15.57 -21.19 3.41
N GLU A 478 -14.29 -21.48 3.35
CA GLU A 478 -13.47 -21.93 4.48
C GLU A 478 -12.77 -20.76 5.18
N LEU A 479 -12.74 -19.58 4.54
CA LEU A 479 -12.17 -18.37 5.11
C LEU A 479 -13.16 -17.69 6.06
N PRO A 480 -12.68 -16.90 7.03
CA PRO A 480 -13.54 -16.18 7.96
C PRO A 480 -14.52 -15.25 7.25
N GLN A 481 -15.78 -15.26 7.65
CA GLN A 481 -16.82 -14.41 7.10
C GLN A 481 -17.97 -14.18 8.09
N SER A 482 -18.75 -13.13 7.89
CA SER A 482 -19.93 -12.80 8.69
C SER A 482 -20.99 -12.12 7.83
N TYR A 483 -22.27 -12.43 8.08
CA TYR A 483 -23.40 -11.83 7.40
C TYR A 483 -24.50 -11.48 8.40
N ASN A 484 -24.94 -10.23 8.42
CA ASN A 484 -25.95 -9.68 9.34
C ASN A 484 -25.70 -10.04 10.81
N PRO A 485 -24.54 -9.67 11.39
CA PRO A 485 -24.26 -9.96 12.79
C PRO A 485 -25.25 -9.25 13.72
N ALA A 486 -25.56 -9.90 14.85
CA ALA A 486 -26.48 -9.37 15.85
C ALA A 486 -26.07 -8.01 16.44
N SER A 487 -24.77 -7.67 16.41
CA SER A 487 -24.26 -6.36 16.81
C SER A 487 -24.79 -5.20 15.97
N GLY A 488 -25.23 -5.48 14.73
CA GLY A 488 -25.66 -4.49 13.76
C GLY A 488 -24.53 -3.64 13.18
N PHE A 489 -23.26 -4.07 13.34
CA PHE A 489 -22.10 -3.45 12.73
C PHE A 489 -20.96 -4.45 12.50
N ILE A 490 -20.04 -4.10 11.61
CA ILE A 490 -18.81 -4.84 11.31
C ILE A 490 -17.66 -3.83 11.33
N VAL A 491 -16.49 -4.25 11.85
CA VAL A 491 -15.27 -3.41 11.91
C VAL A 491 -14.07 -4.27 11.56
N THR A 492 -13.24 -3.77 10.64
CA THR A 492 -11.90 -4.31 10.36
C THR A 492 -10.90 -3.15 10.28
N ALA A 493 -9.74 -3.33 10.91
CA ALA A 493 -8.63 -2.36 10.88
C ALA A 493 -7.28 -3.08 10.87
N ASN A 494 -7.20 -4.17 10.09
CA ASN A 494 -6.03 -5.06 9.96
C ASN A 494 -5.70 -5.86 11.25
N ASN A 495 -6.58 -5.81 12.25
CA ASN A 495 -6.47 -6.56 13.49
C ASN A 495 -6.81 -8.04 13.27
N ASN A 496 -6.52 -8.88 14.25
CA ASN A 496 -6.96 -10.27 14.25
C ASN A 496 -8.50 -10.34 14.11
N ILE A 497 -8.94 -10.99 13.05
CA ILE A 497 -10.35 -11.13 12.66
C ILE A 497 -10.89 -12.55 12.84
N LEU A 498 -10.06 -13.45 13.37
CA LEU A 498 -10.43 -14.87 13.46
C LEU A 498 -11.60 -15.04 14.44
N PRO A 499 -12.70 -15.69 14.01
CA PRO A 499 -13.80 -15.98 14.92
C PRO A 499 -13.36 -16.95 16.04
N PRO A 500 -13.98 -16.89 17.22
CA PRO A 500 -13.74 -17.87 18.27
C PRO A 500 -13.88 -19.31 17.77
N GLY A 501 -12.86 -20.14 18.00
CA GLY A 501 -12.85 -21.53 17.57
C GLY A 501 -12.48 -21.78 16.11
N TYR A 502 -12.09 -20.77 15.37
CA TYR A 502 -11.55 -20.96 14.01
C TYR A 502 -10.18 -21.67 14.09
N THR A 503 -10.04 -22.76 13.35
CA THR A 503 -8.89 -23.68 13.51
C THR A 503 -7.90 -23.65 12.35
N LYS A 504 -8.19 -22.91 11.28
CA LYS A 504 -7.33 -22.80 10.10
C LYS A 504 -6.55 -21.48 10.18
N PRO A 505 -5.30 -21.46 10.63
CA PRO A 505 -4.57 -20.20 10.71
C PRO A 505 -4.33 -19.66 9.30
N ILE A 506 -4.70 -18.40 9.09
CA ILE A 506 -4.49 -17.68 7.83
C ILE A 506 -3.41 -16.63 7.96
N ASN A 507 -3.14 -16.18 9.18
CA ASN A 507 -2.11 -15.22 9.54
C ASN A 507 -1.75 -15.40 11.02
N TYR A 508 -0.56 -14.96 11.38
CA TYR A 508 -0.07 -14.88 12.76
C TYR A 508 0.45 -13.48 13.11
N GLU A 509 0.44 -12.57 12.16
CA GLU A 509 1.02 -11.23 12.25
C GLU A 509 -0.04 -10.19 11.84
N TRP A 510 -0.75 -9.67 12.83
CA TRP A 510 -1.81 -8.68 12.64
C TRP A 510 -1.34 -7.28 13.05
N ALA A 511 -2.00 -6.25 12.55
CA ALA A 511 -1.84 -4.94 13.15
C ALA A 511 -2.43 -4.92 14.57
N ALA A 512 -1.83 -4.10 15.44
CA ALA A 512 -2.31 -3.89 16.80
C ALA A 512 -3.81 -3.49 16.83
N PRO A 513 -4.60 -3.96 17.81
CA PRO A 513 -6.06 -3.86 17.78
C PRO A 513 -6.60 -2.44 18.07
N TYR A 514 -5.76 -1.49 18.43
CA TYR A 514 -6.14 -0.18 18.96
C TYR A 514 -7.13 0.59 18.08
N ARG A 515 -6.95 0.58 16.75
CA ARG A 515 -7.85 1.24 15.80
C ARG A 515 -9.21 0.55 15.76
N ALA A 516 -9.22 -0.79 15.61
CA ALA A 516 -10.44 -1.58 15.60
C ALA A 516 -11.22 -1.45 16.91
N ASP A 517 -10.54 -1.50 18.05
CA ASP A 517 -11.15 -1.39 19.38
C ASP A 517 -11.71 0.01 19.61
N ARG A 518 -11.01 1.06 19.16
CA ARG A 518 -11.54 2.42 19.22
C ARG A 518 -12.80 2.59 18.38
N ILE A 519 -12.81 2.14 17.13
CA ILE A 519 -13.99 2.17 16.26
C ILE A 519 -15.14 1.38 16.92
N ARG A 520 -14.87 0.15 17.37
CA ARG A 520 -15.86 -0.70 18.03
C ARG A 520 -16.46 -0.03 19.27
N SER A 521 -15.62 0.52 20.15
CA SER A 521 -16.08 1.19 21.38
C SER A 521 -17.00 2.38 21.07
N VAL A 522 -16.72 3.14 20.01
CA VAL A 522 -17.60 4.24 19.58
C VAL A 522 -18.92 3.71 19.04
N LEU A 523 -18.89 2.66 18.21
CA LEU A 523 -20.11 2.08 17.62
C LEU A 523 -20.99 1.37 18.65
N GLU A 524 -20.42 0.84 19.72
CA GLU A 524 -21.17 0.26 20.86
C GLU A 524 -21.81 1.32 21.75
N ALA A 525 -21.13 2.45 21.94
CA ALA A 525 -21.57 3.49 22.86
C ALA A 525 -22.86 4.24 22.44
N ARG A 526 -23.26 4.13 21.16
CA ARG A 526 -24.41 4.85 20.61
C ARG A 526 -25.35 3.92 19.84
N GLN A 527 -26.64 4.31 19.83
CA GLN A 527 -27.65 3.58 19.08
C GLN A 527 -27.75 3.97 17.61
N LYS A 528 -27.51 5.21 17.27
CA LYS A 528 -27.66 5.76 15.92
C LYS A 528 -26.45 6.59 15.51
N PHE A 529 -26.07 6.45 14.23
CA PHE A 529 -24.96 7.16 13.61
C PHE A 529 -25.41 7.86 12.32
N SER A 530 -24.93 9.06 12.12
CA SER A 530 -25.07 9.84 10.90
C SER A 530 -23.78 9.78 10.06
N VAL A 531 -23.85 10.23 8.82
CA VAL A 531 -22.67 10.46 7.96
C VAL A 531 -21.65 11.37 8.66
N GLU A 532 -22.10 12.41 9.33
CA GLU A 532 -21.22 13.34 10.06
C GLU A 532 -20.53 12.67 11.28
N ASP A 533 -21.17 11.69 11.93
CA ASP A 533 -20.50 10.89 12.96
C ASP A 533 -19.38 10.03 12.36
N PHE A 534 -19.56 9.49 11.16
CA PHE A 534 -18.58 8.72 10.45
C PHE A 534 -17.39 9.57 10.01
N LYS A 535 -17.64 10.80 9.50
CA LYS A 535 -16.57 11.75 9.18
C LYS A 535 -15.71 12.05 10.42
N ARG A 536 -16.34 12.28 11.58
CA ARG A 536 -15.61 12.52 12.84
C ARG A 536 -14.80 11.28 13.26
N LEU A 537 -15.37 10.09 13.14
CA LEU A 537 -14.71 8.86 13.55
C LEU A 537 -13.50 8.54 12.65
N GLN A 538 -13.56 8.81 11.33
CA GLN A 538 -12.38 8.66 10.44
C GLN A 538 -11.22 9.61 10.81
N HIS A 539 -11.49 10.65 11.58
CA HIS A 539 -10.50 11.62 12.05
C HIS A 539 -10.26 11.58 13.57
N ASP A 540 -10.67 10.48 14.23
CA ASP A 540 -10.42 10.31 15.67
C ASP A 540 -8.92 10.08 15.91
N GLU A 541 -8.32 10.96 16.71
CA GLU A 541 -6.88 10.97 17.03
C GLU A 541 -6.60 10.52 18.47
N TYR A 542 -7.53 9.83 19.13
CA TYR A 542 -7.32 9.30 20.47
C TYR A 542 -6.34 8.12 20.43
N SER A 543 -5.24 8.22 21.20
CA SER A 543 -4.21 7.19 21.35
C SER A 543 -4.45 6.32 22.58
N ALA A 544 -4.99 5.13 22.38
CA ALA A 544 -5.19 4.15 23.45
C ALA A 544 -3.86 3.66 24.06
N PRO A 545 -2.76 3.47 23.27
CA PRO A 545 -1.45 3.19 23.87
C PRO A 545 -0.96 4.31 24.80
N ALA A 546 -1.14 5.57 24.43
CA ALA A 546 -0.77 6.69 25.29
C ALA A 546 -1.53 6.65 26.63
N ALA A 547 -2.84 6.40 26.57
CA ALA A 547 -3.66 6.25 27.80
C ALA A 547 -3.23 5.08 28.68
N THR A 548 -2.56 4.08 28.08
CA THR A 548 -2.03 2.92 28.80
C THR A 548 -0.62 3.15 29.36
N LEU A 549 0.26 3.79 28.60
CA LEU A 549 1.70 3.87 28.91
C LEU A 549 2.06 5.11 29.73
N VAL A 550 1.45 6.27 29.43
CA VAL A 550 1.74 7.53 30.13
C VAL A 550 1.50 7.44 31.64
N PRO A 551 0.44 6.81 32.17
CA PRO A 551 0.28 6.63 33.62
C PRO A 551 1.46 5.92 34.30
N VAL A 552 2.13 4.97 33.63
CA VAL A 552 3.32 4.27 34.18
C VAL A 552 4.49 5.24 34.32
N LEU A 553 4.71 6.08 33.30
CA LEU A 553 5.73 7.13 33.32
C LEU A 553 5.45 8.15 34.45
N LEU A 554 4.20 8.62 34.55
CA LEU A 554 3.81 9.59 35.59
C LEU A 554 4.03 9.04 37.01
N ALA A 555 3.65 7.78 37.22
CA ALA A 555 3.85 7.12 38.51
C ALA A 555 5.36 6.94 38.83
N ALA A 556 6.20 6.65 37.84
CA ALA A 556 7.66 6.60 38.02
C ALA A 556 8.23 7.97 38.36
N ALA A 557 7.75 9.04 37.69
CA ALA A 557 8.16 10.42 37.96
C ALA A 557 7.81 10.85 39.39
N ASP A 558 6.62 10.48 39.89
CA ASP A 558 6.18 10.78 41.25
C ASP A 558 7.04 10.03 42.28
N ARG A 559 7.31 8.71 42.08
CA ARG A 559 8.19 7.92 42.98
C ARG A 559 9.62 8.45 43.04
N ARG A 560 10.11 9.03 41.96
CA ARG A 560 11.47 9.60 41.86
C ARG A 560 11.55 11.09 42.21
N GLY A 561 10.43 11.73 42.61
CA GLY A 561 10.38 13.14 43.00
C GLY A 561 10.59 14.15 41.88
N VAL A 562 10.36 13.73 40.62
CA VAL A 562 10.52 14.57 39.40
C VAL A 562 9.18 14.96 38.77
N GLY A 563 8.08 14.76 39.45
CA GLY A 563 6.72 15.03 38.97
C GLY A 563 6.42 16.49 38.61
N ALA A 564 7.26 17.44 39.02
CA ALA A 564 7.14 18.87 38.74
C ALA A 564 7.86 19.31 37.42
N ARG A 565 8.55 18.39 36.73
CA ARG A 565 9.17 18.69 35.41
C ARG A 565 8.09 19.10 34.41
N SER A 566 8.37 20.11 33.58
CA SER A 566 7.42 20.71 32.65
C SER A 566 6.78 19.69 31.69
N GLU A 567 7.57 18.75 31.18
CA GLU A 567 7.11 17.69 30.28
C GLU A 567 6.22 16.67 31.02
N VAL A 568 6.49 16.37 32.29
CA VAL A 568 5.64 15.50 33.12
C VAL A 568 4.29 16.19 33.40
N VAL A 569 4.31 17.47 33.67
CA VAL A 569 3.09 18.28 33.87
C VAL A 569 2.26 18.36 32.59
N ALA A 570 2.92 18.52 31.42
CA ALA A 570 2.25 18.51 30.11
C ALA A 570 1.56 17.16 29.84
N LEU A 571 2.25 16.05 30.08
CA LEU A 571 1.66 14.70 29.92
C LEU A 571 0.55 14.40 30.92
N ARG A 572 0.62 14.96 32.16
CA ARG A 572 -0.39 14.76 33.21
C ARG A 572 -1.72 15.43 32.88
N SER A 573 -1.67 16.55 32.18
CA SER A 573 -2.87 17.32 31.76
C SER A 573 -3.42 16.88 30.40
N TRP A 574 -2.73 15.98 29.70
CA TRP A 574 -3.08 15.58 28.36
C TRP A 574 -4.26 14.58 28.34
N ASN A 575 -5.17 14.78 27.38
CA ASN A 575 -6.36 13.95 27.15
C ASN A 575 -6.11 12.76 26.22
N PHE A 576 -4.86 12.48 25.88
CA PHE A 576 -4.40 11.43 24.96
C PHE A 576 -4.88 11.59 23.51
N VAL A 577 -5.32 12.77 23.11
CA VAL A 577 -5.63 13.09 21.71
C VAL A 577 -4.37 13.65 21.04
N MET A 578 -3.97 13.04 19.94
CA MET A 578 -2.73 13.35 19.21
C MET A 578 -2.88 14.59 18.32
N GLU A 579 -3.34 15.72 18.91
CA GLU A 579 -3.58 16.96 18.17
C GLU A 579 -2.27 17.60 17.67
N LYS A 580 -2.27 18.03 16.40
CA LYS A 580 -1.10 18.62 15.74
C LYS A 580 -0.55 19.90 16.39
N ASP A 581 -1.37 20.64 17.15
CA ASP A 581 -1.02 21.93 17.73
C ASP A 581 -0.65 21.86 19.23
N GLN A 582 -0.53 20.65 19.78
CA GLN A 582 -0.14 20.40 21.17
C GLN A 582 1.28 19.85 21.30
N ALA A 583 1.92 20.10 22.45
CA ALA A 583 3.25 19.59 22.77
C ALA A 583 3.24 18.15 23.31
N ALA A 584 2.22 17.79 24.11
CA ALA A 584 2.15 16.47 24.75
C ALA A 584 2.24 15.29 23.78
N PRO A 585 1.59 15.29 22.58
CA PRO A 585 1.78 14.27 21.57
C PRO A 585 3.24 14.12 21.10
N ALA A 586 3.95 15.24 20.90
CA ALA A 586 5.35 15.21 20.49
C ALA A 586 6.25 14.59 21.59
N ILE A 587 6.00 14.94 22.85
CA ILE A 587 6.69 14.37 24.01
C ILE A 587 6.45 12.85 24.08
N TYR A 588 5.18 12.45 24.00
CA TYR A 588 4.78 11.03 24.06
C TYR A 588 5.41 10.19 22.95
N GLU A 589 5.26 10.60 21.69
CA GLU A 589 5.75 9.82 20.55
C GLU A 589 7.28 9.72 20.56
N THR A 590 7.99 10.79 20.95
CA THR A 590 9.44 10.76 21.07
C THR A 590 9.89 9.90 22.24
N TRP A 591 9.19 9.99 23.38
CA TRP A 591 9.42 9.12 24.53
C TRP A 591 9.18 7.65 24.21
N LEU A 592 8.11 7.30 23.53
CA LEU A 592 7.78 5.93 23.16
C LEU A 592 8.87 5.31 22.26
N ARG A 593 9.37 6.08 21.29
CA ARG A 593 10.47 5.63 20.42
C ARG A 593 11.77 5.42 21.20
N SER A 594 12.10 6.34 22.10
CA SER A 594 13.27 6.21 22.97
C SER A 594 13.13 5.02 23.92
N LEU A 595 11.93 4.80 24.47
CA LEU A 595 11.63 3.65 25.33
C LEU A 595 11.79 2.32 24.58
N ARG A 596 11.26 2.24 23.36
CA ARG A 596 11.37 1.07 22.49
C ARG A 596 12.84 0.73 22.19
N HIS A 597 13.63 1.74 21.84
CA HIS A 597 15.06 1.57 21.59
C HIS A 597 15.80 1.09 22.86
N ARG A 598 15.56 1.70 24.02
CA ARG A 598 16.18 1.29 25.29
C ARG A 598 15.80 -0.11 25.70
N LEU A 599 14.55 -0.52 25.49
CA LEU A 599 14.11 -1.91 25.73
C LEU A 599 14.81 -2.88 24.79
N ALA A 600 14.93 -2.55 23.50
CA ALA A 600 15.65 -3.40 22.55
C ALA A 600 17.11 -3.61 22.97
N VAL A 601 17.83 -2.53 23.31
CA VAL A 601 19.23 -2.59 23.76
C VAL A 601 19.38 -3.35 25.10
N MET A 602 18.38 -3.26 25.98
CA MET A 602 18.40 -3.98 27.25
C MET A 602 18.17 -5.48 27.07
N LEU A 603 17.28 -5.87 26.15
CA LEU A 603 16.79 -7.24 26.03
C LEU A 603 17.56 -8.09 25.02
N LEU A 604 18.30 -7.47 24.11
CA LEU A 604 18.90 -8.09 22.94
C LEU A 604 20.38 -7.72 22.78
N PRO A 605 21.18 -8.59 22.14
CA PRO A 605 22.52 -8.23 21.67
C PRO A 605 22.46 -6.98 20.75
N PRO A 606 23.48 -6.10 20.79
CA PRO A 606 23.50 -4.84 20.05
C PRO A 606 23.21 -5.00 18.55
N GLU A 607 23.76 -6.03 17.91
CA GLU A 607 23.60 -6.33 16.49
C GLU A 607 22.17 -6.74 16.11
N LEU A 608 21.35 -7.15 17.06
CA LEU A 608 19.93 -7.48 16.85
C LEU A 608 19.02 -6.32 17.25
N ALA A 609 19.41 -5.53 18.24
CA ALA A 609 18.59 -4.45 18.78
C ALA A 609 18.17 -3.45 17.67
N GLU A 610 19.11 -3.04 16.82
CA GLU A 610 18.85 -2.09 15.73
C GLU A 610 17.92 -2.67 14.63
N ILE A 611 17.97 -3.99 14.40
CA ILE A 611 17.16 -4.66 13.39
C ILE A 611 15.71 -4.75 13.87
N VAL A 612 15.51 -5.07 15.15
CA VAL A 612 14.19 -5.45 15.68
C VAL A 612 13.55 -4.38 16.57
N VAL A 613 14.18 -3.21 16.74
CA VAL A 613 13.62 -2.14 17.57
C VAL A 613 12.18 -1.79 17.17
N ARG A 614 11.84 -1.94 15.89
CA ARG A 614 10.50 -1.68 15.36
C ARG A 614 9.55 -2.87 15.48
N GLU A 615 10.09 -4.06 15.72
CA GLU A 615 9.32 -5.30 15.83
C GLU A 615 8.72 -5.51 17.23
N PHE A 616 9.14 -4.70 18.23
CA PHE A 616 8.50 -4.74 19.53
C PHE A 616 7.09 -4.18 19.43
N GLU A 617 6.12 -5.07 19.55
CA GLU A 617 4.71 -4.68 19.60
C GLU A 617 4.41 -3.85 20.83
N LEU A 618 3.48 -2.89 20.70
CA LEU A 618 3.12 -1.98 21.79
C LEU A 618 2.51 -2.72 22.98
N GLU A 619 1.81 -3.82 22.74
CA GLU A 619 1.28 -4.72 23.77
C GLU A 619 2.40 -5.35 24.58
N THR A 620 3.44 -5.88 23.93
CA THR A 620 4.62 -6.45 24.59
C THR A 620 5.32 -5.38 25.43
N ILE A 621 5.51 -4.18 24.91
CA ILE A 621 6.08 -3.05 25.65
C ILE A 621 5.21 -2.72 26.86
N ALA A 622 3.89 -2.61 26.67
CA ALA A 622 2.96 -2.30 27.74
C ALA A 622 2.99 -3.35 28.85
N ASP A 623 3.05 -4.62 28.51
CA ASP A 623 3.14 -5.71 29.48
C ASP A 623 4.47 -5.69 30.24
N LEU A 624 5.60 -5.52 29.54
CA LEU A 624 6.92 -5.42 30.14
C LEU A 624 7.03 -4.27 31.15
N ILE A 625 6.50 -3.08 30.82
CA ILE A 625 6.63 -1.92 31.71
C ILE A 625 5.56 -1.88 32.81
N LYS A 626 4.38 -2.49 32.61
CA LYS A 626 3.35 -2.62 33.67
C LYS A 626 3.72 -3.68 34.68
N LYS A 627 4.30 -4.79 34.22
CA LYS A 627 4.67 -5.95 35.04
C LYS A 627 6.12 -6.32 34.78
N PRO A 628 7.08 -5.48 35.23
CA PRO A 628 8.49 -5.76 35.00
C PRO A 628 8.90 -7.07 35.72
N ASP A 629 9.63 -7.89 34.99
CA ASP A 629 10.05 -9.22 35.43
C ASP A 629 11.59 -9.35 35.56
N VAL A 630 12.09 -10.57 35.58
CA VAL A 630 13.53 -10.89 35.68
C VAL A 630 14.38 -10.23 34.57
N ASN A 631 13.81 -9.84 33.46
CA ASN A 631 14.50 -9.13 32.38
C ASN A 631 15.02 -7.76 32.84
N PHE A 632 14.41 -7.17 33.88
CA PHE A 632 14.82 -5.90 34.47
C PHE A 632 15.82 -6.07 35.64
N GLY A 633 16.30 -7.30 35.90
CA GLY A 633 17.28 -7.58 36.95
C GLY A 633 16.67 -7.75 38.35
N PRO A 634 17.48 -7.62 39.40
CA PRO A 634 17.08 -7.98 40.79
C PRO A 634 16.06 -7.00 41.41
N TYR A 635 15.91 -5.80 40.86
CA TYR A 635 14.97 -4.79 41.33
C TYR A 635 14.08 -4.29 40.16
N PRO A 636 13.16 -5.10 39.65
CA PRO A 636 12.46 -4.86 38.38
C PRO A 636 11.73 -3.54 38.36
N ASP A 637 10.98 -3.17 39.40
CA ASP A 637 10.24 -1.91 39.46
C ASP A 637 11.16 -0.68 39.42
N ALA A 638 12.27 -0.72 40.17
CA ALA A 638 13.23 0.38 40.22
C ALA A 638 13.96 0.54 38.88
N ALA A 639 14.28 -0.57 38.23
CA ALA A 639 14.91 -0.58 36.91
C ALA A 639 13.96 -0.06 35.84
N ARG A 640 12.68 -0.50 35.83
CA ARG A 640 11.64 0.04 34.97
C ARG A 640 11.49 1.55 35.13
N ASP A 641 11.39 2.05 36.38
CA ASP A 641 11.26 3.47 36.65
C ASP A 641 12.44 4.27 36.11
N SER A 642 13.64 3.73 36.26
CA SER A 642 14.86 4.33 35.71
C SER A 642 14.84 4.33 34.18
N LEU A 643 14.40 3.23 33.54
CA LEU A 643 14.33 3.10 32.10
C LEU A 643 13.34 4.11 31.48
N VAL A 644 12.12 4.18 32.02
CA VAL A 644 11.08 5.07 31.46
C VAL A 644 11.44 6.55 31.61
N LEU A 645 12.12 6.93 32.70
CA LEU A 645 12.60 8.30 32.91
C LEU A 645 13.82 8.62 32.03
N ALA A 646 14.76 7.68 31.88
CA ALA A 646 15.86 7.86 30.96
C ALA A 646 15.40 8.01 29.50
N ALA A 647 14.36 7.27 29.12
CA ALA A 647 13.74 7.45 27.80
C ALA A 647 13.08 8.83 27.65
N LEU A 648 12.53 9.41 28.75
CA LEU A 648 12.02 10.77 28.74
C LEU A 648 13.14 11.81 28.58
N ASP A 649 14.27 11.59 29.26
CA ASP A 649 15.44 12.46 29.10
C ASP A 649 15.95 12.47 27.66
N ASP A 650 16.06 11.30 27.01
CA ASP A 650 16.40 11.22 25.58
C ASP A 650 15.39 11.99 24.72
N ALA A 651 14.11 11.82 24.98
CA ALA A 651 13.05 12.50 24.24
C ALA A 651 13.19 14.03 24.34
N MET A 652 13.51 14.55 25.54
CA MET A 652 13.69 15.98 25.74
C MET A 652 14.91 16.51 24.97
N VAL A 653 15.99 15.77 24.87
CA VAL A 653 17.15 16.12 24.05
C VAL A 653 16.79 16.17 22.56
N ILE A 654 16.08 15.15 22.07
CA ILE A 654 15.64 15.08 20.66
C ILE A 654 14.71 16.25 20.33
N LEU A 655 13.72 16.52 21.19
CA LEU A 655 12.73 17.57 20.97
C LEU A 655 13.36 18.97 21.03
N SER A 656 14.23 19.21 22.00
CA SER A 656 14.94 20.51 22.09
C SER A 656 15.82 20.78 20.88
N THR A 657 16.43 19.74 20.31
CA THR A 657 17.23 19.81 19.10
C THR A 657 16.35 20.07 17.85
N SER A 658 15.19 19.41 17.76
CA SER A 658 14.32 19.44 16.59
C SER A 658 13.37 20.65 16.57
N LEU A 659 12.83 21.06 17.74
CA LEU A 659 11.81 22.09 17.89
C LEU A 659 12.30 23.34 18.65
N GLY A 660 13.53 23.33 19.13
CA GLY A 660 14.13 24.41 19.91
C GLY A 660 13.94 24.25 21.42
N ALA A 661 14.63 25.06 22.22
CA ALA A 661 14.73 24.90 23.67
C ALA A 661 13.44 25.27 24.43
N ASP A 662 12.51 26.00 23.83
CA ASP A 662 11.27 26.47 24.47
C ASP A 662 10.13 25.45 24.28
N ALA A 663 9.96 24.54 25.22
CA ALA A 663 8.94 23.49 25.17
C ALA A 663 7.48 24.01 25.09
N THR A 664 7.24 25.28 25.45
CA THR A 664 5.88 25.90 25.35
C THR A 664 5.48 26.17 23.89
N LYS A 665 6.44 26.18 22.98
CA LYS A 665 6.23 26.38 21.54
C LYS A 665 6.17 25.09 20.74
N TRP A 666 6.44 23.95 21.36
CA TRP A 666 6.43 22.68 20.65
C TRP A 666 5.03 22.33 20.18
N LYS A 667 4.97 21.78 18.97
CA LYS A 667 3.75 21.31 18.35
C LYS A 667 4.03 20.02 17.61
N TRP A 668 3.22 19.00 17.83
CA TRP A 668 3.37 17.71 17.17
C TRP A 668 3.43 17.86 15.65
N GLY A 669 2.51 18.61 15.06
CA GLY A 669 2.46 18.81 13.61
C GLY A 669 3.67 19.52 13.00
N ASP A 670 4.60 20.09 13.77
CA ASP A 670 5.82 20.68 13.24
C ASP A 670 6.90 19.61 12.97
N MET A 671 6.79 18.44 13.62
CA MET A 671 7.58 17.24 13.31
C MET A 671 6.80 16.28 12.42
N HIS A 672 5.49 16.18 12.61
CA HIS A 672 4.64 15.21 11.93
C HIS A 672 4.03 15.82 10.67
N LEU A 673 4.87 15.94 9.67
CA LEU A 673 4.57 16.52 8.37
C LEU A 673 4.33 15.43 7.33
N ALA A 674 3.24 15.52 6.56
CA ALA A 674 3.04 14.70 5.36
C ALA A 674 3.71 15.38 4.16
N PRO A 675 4.82 14.86 3.62
CA PRO A 675 5.49 15.43 2.46
C PRO A 675 4.81 14.98 1.15
N PHE A 676 4.68 15.91 0.21
CA PHE A 676 4.19 15.62 -1.15
C PHE A 676 5.30 15.95 -2.15
N LYS A 677 6.24 15.02 -2.27
CA LYS A 677 7.38 15.16 -3.17
C LYS A 677 7.05 14.68 -4.56
N HIS A 678 7.41 15.48 -5.58
CA HIS A 678 7.43 14.99 -6.95
C HIS A 678 8.60 14.01 -7.13
N PRO A 679 8.43 12.89 -7.85
CA PRO A 679 9.46 11.84 -7.92
C PRO A 679 10.84 12.31 -8.40
N PHE A 680 10.92 13.34 -9.22
CA PHE A 680 12.17 13.73 -9.91
C PHE A 680 12.49 15.23 -9.84
N VAL A 681 11.53 16.09 -9.54
CA VAL A 681 11.70 17.55 -9.67
C VAL A 681 11.11 18.29 -8.48
N SER A 682 11.96 18.87 -7.66
CA SER A 682 11.54 19.59 -6.45
C SER A 682 10.72 20.87 -6.73
N GLU A 683 10.81 21.44 -7.95
CA GLU A 683 9.96 22.58 -8.34
C GLU A 683 8.46 22.22 -8.36
N PHE A 684 8.15 20.94 -8.53
CA PHE A 684 6.78 20.40 -8.51
C PHE A 684 6.37 19.83 -7.15
N ASP A 685 7.22 19.91 -6.13
CA ASP A 685 6.86 19.55 -4.77
C ASP A 685 5.73 20.43 -4.25
N LEU A 686 4.85 19.85 -3.45
CA LEU A 686 3.78 20.59 -2.77
C LEU A 686 4.19 20.87 -1.32
N GLN A 687 3.57 21.90 -0.74
CA GLN A 687 3.82 22.24 0.66
C GLN A 687 3.41 21.08 1.57
N PRO A 688 4.27 20.68 2.51
CA PRO A 688 3.93 19.61 3.45
C PRO A 688 2.69 19.96 4.28
N ALA A 689 1.90 18.96 4.62
CA ALA A 689 0.74 19.13 5.47
C ALA A 689 1.09 18.75 6.92
N ARG A 690 0.80 19.64 7.89
CA ARG A 690 0.89 19.33 9.33
C ARG A 690 -0.24 18.38 9.71
N ARG A 691 0.08 17.28 10.40
CA ARG A 691 -0.91 16.25 10.76
C ARG A 691 -0.93 16.01 12.27
N GLY A 692 -2.11 15.63 12.77
CA GLY A 692 -2.29 15.00 14.06
C GLY A 692 -2.38 13.48 13.91
N GLY A 693 -2.66 12.75 14.98
CA GLY A 693 -2.70 11.29 15.00
C GLY A 693 -1.34 10.65 15.06
N ASP A 694 -1.33 9.31 15.01
CA ASP A 694 -0.18 8.43 14.89
C ASP A 694 -0.61 7.13 14.17
N GLY A 695 0.22 6.10 14.14
CA GLY A 695 -0.11 4.81 13.52
C GLY A 695 -1.16 3.99 14.28
N THR A 696 -1.51 4.36 15.51
CA THR A 696 -2.44 3.62 16.39
C THR A 696 -3.80 4.29 16.52
N THR A 697 -3.92 5.54 16.05
CA THR A 697 -5.20 6.29 16.03
C THR A 697 -6.05 5.89 14.83
N VAL A 698 -7.36 6.09 14.89
CA VAL A 698 -8.27 5.82 13.74
C VAL A 698 -7.88 6.71 12.56
N ASN A 699 -7.61 8.00 12.80
CA ASN A 699 -6.93 8.86 11.84
C ASN A 699 -5.46 8.43 11.72
N ALA A 700 -5.21 7.28 11.09
CA ALA A 700 -3.87 6.72 11.01
C ALA A 700 -2.94 7.59 10.16
N THR A 701 -1.91 8.10 10.83
CA THR A 701 -0.89 8.98 10.25
C THR A 701 0.49 8.43 10.60
N SER A 702 0.80 7.26 10.03
CA SER A 702 1.97 6.49 10.40
C SER A 702 3.28 7.06 9.86
N SER A 703 4.37 6.86 10.61
CA SER A 703 5.73 7.22 10.24
C SER A 703 6.61 5.98 10.19
N SER A 704 7.09 5.60 9.00
CA SER A 704 8.05 4.50 8.85
C SER A 704 9.50 4.96 9.10
N ILE A 705 9.82 6.22 8.80
CA ILE A 705 11.15 6.81 9.01
C ILE A 705 10.99 8.17 9.67
N GLY A 706 11.72 8.41 10.76
CA GLY A 706 11.62 9.66 11.50
C GLY A 706 10.23 9.91 12.03
N TYR A 707 9.80 11.17 12.06
CA TYR A 707 8.49 11.59 12.56
C TYR A 707 7.53 12.03 11.44
N GLN A 708 7.97 12.07 10.20
CA GLN A 708 7.13 12.48 9.07
C GLN A 708 6.08 11.44 8.76
N GLN A 709 4.85 11.88 8.52
CA GLN A 709 3.80 11.00 8.01
C GLN A 709 4.12 10.61 6.57
N ASN A 710 4.47 9.37 6.34
CA ASN A 710 4.67 8.84 4.99
C ASN A 710 3.65 7.75 4.62
N VAL A 711 2.84 7.27 5.57
CA VAL A 711 1.75 6.32 5.37
C VAL A 711 0.47 6.83 6.04
N GLY A 712 -0.67 6.57 5.43
CA GLY A 712 -1.99 6.91 5.97
C GLY A 712 -3.08 6.94 4.90
N ALA A 713 -4.26 7.43 5.27
CA ALA A 713 -5.39 7.55 4.38
C ALA A 713 -5.17 8.66 3.35
N SER A 714 -4.70 8.31 2.15
CA SER A 714 -4.68 9.23 1.01
C SER A 714 -6.04 9.33 0.32
N TYR A 715 -6.93 8.36 0.58
CA TYR A 715 -8.32 8.30 0.13
C TYR A 715 -9.20 7.89 1.30
N ARG A 716 -10.40 8.46 1.39
CA ARG A 716 -11.47 8.08 2.30
C ARG A 716 -12.80 8.14 1.60
N GLU A 717 -13.71 7.26 1.98
CA GLU A 717 -15.11 7.33 1.56
C GLU A 717 -16.06 7.06 2.70
N ILE A 718 -17.26 7.64 2.60
CA ILE A 718 -18.42 7.35 3.44
C ILE A 718 -19.62 7.24 2.52
N ILE A 719 -20.21 6.07 2.49
CA ILE A 719 -21.30 5.71 1.57
C ILE A 719 -22.60 5.59 2.34
N ASP A 720 -23.59 6.40 1.97
CA ASP A 720 -24.97 6.32 2.52
C ASP A 720 -25.90 5.58 1.57
N LEU A 721 -26.28 4.37 1.95
CA LEU A 721 -27.14 3.52 1.11
C LEU A 721 -28.61 3.99 1.06
N ALA A 722 -29.00 5.01 1.84
CA ALA A 722 -30.31 5.63 1.73
C ALA A 722 -30.37 6.65 0.58
N ASN A 723 -29.23 7.26 0.26
CA ASN A 723 -29.12 8.25 -0.81
C ASN A 723 -27.67 8.31 -1.28
N TRP A 724 -27.40 7.75 -2.44
CA TRP A 724 -26.07 7.69 -3.02
C TRP A 724 -25.39 9.07 -3.15
N ASP A 725 -26.15 10.12 -3.49
CA ASP A 725 -25.64 11.50 -3.58
C ASP A 725 -25.34 12.16 -2.20
N ASN A 726 -25.67 11.50 -1.10
CA ASN A 726 -25.23 11.84 0.26
C ASN A 726 -23.96 11.10 0.68
N SER A 727 -23.27 10.51 -0.29
CA SER A 727 -21.96 9.89 -0.07
C SER A 727 -20.84 10.91 -0.24
N TRP A 728 -19.74 10.68 0.46
CA TRP A 728 -18.65 11.64 0.58
C TRP A 728 -17.31 10.96 0.38
N ALA A 729 -16.35 11.68 -0.20
CA ALA A 729 -14.98 11.23 -0.34
C ALA A 729 -13.99 12.33 0.02
N THR A 730 -12.77 11.96 0.32
CA THR A 730 -11.61 12.85 0.29
C THR A 730 -10.43 12.10 -0.35
N SER A 731 -9.56 12.84 -1.02
CA SER A 731 -8.37 12.31 -1.66
C SER A 731 -7.26 13.35 -1.60
N THR A 732 -6.00 12.95 -1.88
CA THR A 732 -4.86 13.86 -1.87
C THR A 732 -3.77 13.35 -2.81
N PRO A 733 -2.99 14.26 -3.46
CA PRO A 733 -3.15 15.72 -3.47
C PRO A 733 -4.17 16.21 -4.50
N GLY A 734 -4.47 15.45 -5.54
CA GLY A 734 -5.43 15.74 -6.60
C GLY A 734 -5.60 14.56 -7.56
N GLN A 735 -6.54 14.67 -8.49
CA GLN A 735 -6.83 13.63 -9.48
C GLN A 735 -5.75 13.55 -10.57
N SER A 736 -5.20 14.69 -11.01
CA SER A 736 -4.17 14.71 -12.03
C SER A 736 -2.76 14.59 -11.43
N GLY A 737 -1.91 13.78 -12.05
CA GLY A 737 -0.49 13.70 -11.77
C GLY A 737 0.34 14.68 -12.60
N GLN A 738 -0.28 15.46 -13.50
CA GLN A 738 0.43 16.38 -14.38
C GLN A 738 0.68 17.72 -13.70
N PRO A 739 1.95 18.13 -13.50
CA PRO A 739 2.27 19.44 -12.98
C PRO A 739 1.64 20.57 -13.81
N GLY A 740 1.06 21.56 -13.13
CA GLY A 740 0.38 22.69 -13.79
C GLY A 740 -1.09 22.47 -14.10
N SER A 741 -1.63 21.24 -13.93
CA SER A 741 -3.07 20.97 -13.95
C SER A 741 -3.77 21.65 -12.77
N SER A 742 -5.03 22.11 -13.00
CA SER A 742 -5.88 22.60 -11.90
C SER A 742 -6.19 21.52 -10.87
N HIS A 743 -6.10 20.24 -11.26
CA HIS A 743 -6.35 19.07 -10.40
C HIS A 743 -5.07 18.37 -9.95
N TYR A 744 -3.93 19.08 -9.95
CA TYR A 744 -2.66 18.54 -9.44
C TYR A 744 -2.61 18.52 -7.89
N SER A 745 -3.24 19.52 -7.24
CA SER A 745 -3.17 19.69 -5.79
C SER A 745 -4.44 20.30 -5.16
N ASP A 746 -5.52 20.41 -5.88
CA ASP A 746 -6.76 21.06 -5.45
C ASP A 746 -7.46 20.32 -4.29
N LEU A 747 -7.23 19.04 -4.11
CA LEU A 747 -7.80 18.24 -3.03
C LEU A 747 -6.94 18.28 -1.75
N LEU A 748 -5.69 18.74 -1.83
CA LEU A 748 -4.76 18.76 -0.70
C LEU A 748 -5.28 19.58 0.47
N GLU A 749 -5.90 20.74 0.20
CA GLU A 749 -6.42 21.61 1.25
C GLU A 749 -7.62 20.99 1.99
N LEU A 750 -8.51 20.31 1.28
CA LEU A 750 -9.61 19.55 1.87
C LEU A 750 -9.05 18.43 2.78
N TRP A 751 -8.10 17.66 2.27
CA TRP A 751 -7.50 16.55 3.01
C TRP A 751 -6.76 17.00 4.28
N ARG A 752 -5.96 18.10 4.20
CA ARG A 752 -5.19 18.59 5.35
C ARG A 752 -6.09 19.15 6.48
N ASN A 753 -7.30 19.60 6.13
CA ASN A 753 -8.29 20.14 7.05
C ASN A 753 -9.39 19.13 7.41
N ASN A 754 -9.19 17.84 7.10
CA ASN A 754 -10.15 16.79 7.42
C ASN A 754 -11.56 17.02 6.82
N GLN A 755 -11.59 17.61 5.61
CA GLN A 755 -12.81 17.92 4.87
C GLN A 755 -13.05 16.93 3.74
N TYR A 756 -14.30 16.85 3.30
CA TYR A 756 -14.77 15.94 2.27
C TYR A 756 -15.44 16.70 1.13
N PHE A 757 -15.46 16.08 -0.04
CA PHE A 757 -16.26 16.49 -1.17
C PHE A 757 -17.35 15.45 -1.46
N PRO A 758 -18.51 15.84 -2.08
CA PRO A 758 -19.57 14.89 -2.41
C PRO A 758 -19.11 13.92 -3.50
N LEU A 759 -19.36 12.62 -3.30
CA LEU A 759 -19.17 11.59 -4.31
C LEU A 759 -20.43 11.53 -5.18
N ALA A 760 -20.49 12.38 -6.22
CA ALA A 760 -21.66 12.55 -7.05
C ALA A 760 -21.97 11.29 -7.89
N TYR A 761 -23.17 10.75 -7.80
CA TYR A 761 -23.56 9.52 -8.48
C TYR A 761 -24.72 9.68 -9.45
N SER A 762 -25.84 10.29 -9.03
CA SER A 762 -26.95 10.49 -9.94
C SER A 762 -26.56 11.41 -11.09
N ARG A 763 -27.13 11.17 -12.28
CA ARG A 763 -26.88 12.03 -13.45
C ARG A 763 -27.12 13.51 -13.14
N ALA A 764 -28.19 13.83 -12.41
CA ALA A 764 -28.53 15.19 -12.03
C ALA A 764 -27.45 15.83 -11.12
N LYS A 765 -26.93 15.07 -10.15
CA LYS A 765 -25.86 15.56 -9.26
C LYS A 765 -24.55 15.75 -10.00
N VAL A 766 -24.21 14.83 -10.89
CA VAL A 766 -23.03 14.94 -11.76
C VAL A 766 -23.13 16.18 -12.64
N GLU A 767 -24.28 16.43 -13.29
CA GLU A 767 -24.49 17.61 -14.12
C GLU A 767 -24.37 18.92 -13.33
N GLN A 768 -24.90 18.93 -12.09
CA GLN A 768 -24.78 20.07 -11.17
C GLN A 768 -23.31 20.43 -10.85
N LEU A 769 -22.45 19.41 -10.70
CA LEU A 769 -21.05 19.60 -10.33
C LEU A 769 -20.09 19.63 -11.53
N THR A 770 -20.57 19.33 -12.74
CA THR A 770 -19.74 19.26 -13.94
C THR A 770 -19.05 20.60 -14.22
N LYS A 771 -17.74 20.54 -14.42
CA LYS A 771 -16.88 21.67 -14.81
C LYS A 771 -16.40 21.55 -16.25
N HIS A 772 -16.10 20.34 -16.71
CA HIS A 772 -15.58 20.06 -18.04
C HIS A 772 -16.42 18.97 -18.72
N VAL A 773 -16.60 19.08 -20.04
CA VAL A 773 -17.30 18.08 -20.86
C VAL A 773 -16.48 17.74 -22.09
N LEU A 774 -16.03 16.51 -22.19
CA LEU A 774 -15.31 15.98 -23.33
C LEU A 774 -16.15 14.91 -24.05
N GLN A 775 -16.31 15.07 -25.36
CA GLN A 775 -16.91 14.05 -26.22
C GLN A 775 -15.81 13.31 -26.97
N LEU A 776 -15.67 12.02 -26.69
CA LEU A 776 -14.80 11.13 -27.45
C LEU A 776 -15.65 10.52 -28.56
N VAL A 777 -15.32 10.81 -29.84
CA VAL A 777 -16.10 10.34 -30.99
C VAL A 777 -15.26 9.39 -31.85
N PRO A 778 -15.89 8.40 -32.52
CA PRO A 778 -15.18 7.54 -33.46
C PRO A 778 -14.51 8.37 -34.56
N ALA A 779 -13.25 8.08 -34.87
CA ALA A 779 -12.55 8.74 -35.98
C ALA A 779 -13.13 8.31 -37.33
N PRO A 780 -13.27 9.21 -38.31
CA PRO A 780 -13.72 8.84 -39.65
C PRO A 780 -12.79 7.78 -40.27
N GLY A 781 -13.36 6.64 -40.69
CA GLY A 781 -12.61 5.57 -41.37
C GLY A 781 -11.82 4.60 -40.48
N GLY A 782 -11.95 4.71 -39.17
CA GLY A 782 -11.30 3.76 -38.22
C GLY A 782 -12.24 2.60 -37.91
N LYS A 783 -12.08 1.44 -38.54
CA LYS A 783 -12.45 0.11 -38.05
C LYS A 783 -11.17 -0.68 -37.84
#